data_3fd3c38632d48dc2dde32735b6de912b
#
_entry.id   3fd3c38632d48dc2dde32735b6de912b
#
_cell.length_a   1.000
_cell.length_b   1.000
_cell.length_c   1.000
_cell.angle_alpha   90.00
_cell.angle_beta   90.00
_cell.angle_gamma   90.00
#
_symmetry.space_group_name_H-M   'P 1'
#
loop_
_entity.id
_entity.type
_entity.pdbx_description
1 polymer ?
#
loop_
_entity_poly.entity_id
_entity_poly.type
_entity_poly.pdbx_seq_one_letter_code
_entity_poly.pdbx_strand_id
1 'polypeptide(L)'
;MKSRSAPLSQWASGLGESIRFPRKQLKVPFVYEGGTIACILDYVSLWFVLQRGESRVAIRSCFDPQGIDSARMVTSGKNDCCFVVEGRTGRFAIHLQVLKEEREILHYKTELTPHRNVQMVVSARDLVFGGTGKNEDVEGKVHFTQKGPASAIAYASFRDPKGGTLLYFQNLTSLNEYCAITHAEPVGIVAGEWPEIGMALPAGSEPLPAKKQVIVSDAFLCFSDRALTNETAVAEHFLECLASIYKLLPRPETLYFHWPNAATETLHSLDKSPGCTQRIGGRRYLNAYVGGDEKPPESMVQCSVLVPMRDYEQWLGGAVPLTKQLARTLSSFFDKKASSVVRWLPGRAFKKQDKSEEEDSGRADSWYIHHTLLNLGRLAEMGDKNAKRIFFESLTPATKAARHFQYQWPVFYQLKTLKVLKAEFEPGKGGEHDVPGLYAHVMLQAYSLSHEKRYLVEAEKAVSRLKGSGLNLLYQTNNTLLSGVVLARLWRLTGKKKYRDLSIVCVANMIARVWMWECDYGFAKHYTTFMGASPLHECEYVAAYEEAEAIGIAVEYLKTIGDAAPQGARMLLAEYVKFLLHRGKYYFPENLPAKVVAASPKEGKIDRRLAIPLEDLSTGWKQGGQVGQEVYGSSVSFVSCVSAYLNYANAPIMVFCEYPILDDEGHFAPDGSGTIELRLGGTPELFCKIRVLPKGSTEFLQRFSVQTEANGAAIQPTPPRNQSFTEYQVPGDSNLRIVVA
;
A
#
# COMPACT_ATOMS: atom_id res chain seq x y z
N MET A 1 -10.47 -28.37 -21.24
CA MET A 1 -11.78 -28.37 -20.55
C MET A 1 -12.42 -27.00 -20.78
N LYS A 2 -13.62 -26.93 -21.38
CA LYS A 2 -14.40 -25.69 -21.41
C LYS A 2 -14.73 -25.36 -19.96
N SER A 3 -14.25 -24.22 -19.42
CA SER A 3 -14.64 -23.76 -18.09
C SER A 3 -16.12 -23.46 -18.16
N ARG A 4 -16.95 -24.26 -17.50
CA ARG A 4 -18.34 -23.87 -17.27
C ARG A 4 -18.29 -22.60 -16.41
N SER A 5 -19.05 -21.56 -16.78
CA SER A 5 -19.27 -20.40 -15.92
C SER A 5 -19.77 -20.89 -14.57
N ALA A 6 -19.28 -20.27 -13.47
CA ALA A 6 -19.82 -20.58 -12.16
C ALA A 6 -21.32 -20.30 -12.14
N PRO A 7 -22.15 -21.12 -11.50
CA PRO A 7 -23.59 -20.88 -11.46
C PRO A 7 -23.88 -19.58 -10.69
N LEU A 8 -24.87 -18.83 -11.15
CA LEU A 8 -25.40 -17.68 -10.40
C LEU A 8 -25.96 -18.12 -9.04
N SER A 9 -25.82 -17.28 -8.02
CA SER A 9 -26.48 -17.49 -6.75
C SER A 9 -28.01 -17.42 -6.88
N GLN A 10 -28.75 -17.94 -5.89
CA GLN A 10 -30.22 -17.80 -5.84
C GLN A 10 -30.69 -16.33 -5.91
N TRP A 11 -29.84 -15.38 -5.52
CA TRP A 11 -30.14 -13.94 -5.52
C TRP A 11 -30.02 -13.29 -6.90
N ALA A 12 -29.29 -13.91 -7.81
CA ALA A 12 -29.03 -13.41 -9.16
C ALA A 12 -29.64 -14.30 -10.26
N SER A 13 -30.06 -15.53 -9.94
CA SER A 13 -30.53 -16.51 -10.92
C SER A 13 -31.73 -16.05 -11.76
N GLY A 14 -32.59 -15.18 -11.21
CA GLY A 14 -33.73 -14.60 -11.94
C GLY A 14 -33.43 -13.33 -12.73
N LEU A 15 -32.19 -12.83 -12.73
CA LEU A 15 -31.86 -11.53 -13.33
C LEU A 15 -32.12 -11.49 -14.83
N GLY A 16 -31.80 -12.54 -15.58
CA GLY A 16 -32.07 -12.62 -17.03
C GLY A 16 -33.56 -12.45 -17.38
N GLU A 17 -34.42 -13.06 -16.59
CA GLU A 17 -35.86 -12.93 -16.72
C GLU A 17 -36.36 -11.54 -16.31
N SER A 18 -35.82 -10.97 -15.22
CA SER A 18 -36.12 -9.60 -14.79
C SER A 18 -35.71 -8.55 -15.84
N ILE A 19 -34.65 -8.78 -16.57
CA ILE A 19 -34.20 -7.87 -17.63
C ILE A 19 -35.13 -8.00 -18.85
N ARG A 20 -35.59 -9.21 -19.21
CA ARG A 20 -36.51 -9.43 -20.36
C ARG A 20 -37.93 -8.96 -20.04
N PHE A 21 -38.40 -9.20 -18.84
CA PHE A 21 -39.75 -8.91 -18.36
C PHE A 21 -39.74 -8.12 -17.07
N PRO A 22 -39.24 -6.87 -17.09
CA PRO A 22 -39.14 -6.07 -15.89
C PRO A 22 -40.50 -5.76 -15.31
N ARG A 23 -40.66 -5.88 -13.99
CA ARG A 23 -41.85 -5.39 -13.28
C ARG A 23 -42.12 -3.91 -13.60
N LYS A 24 -41.06 -3.11 -13.68
CA LYS A 24 -41.07 -1.71 -14.12
C LYS A 24 -39.75 -1.34 -14.73
N GLN A 25 -39.78 -0.61 -15.83
CA GLN A 25 -38.59 0.05 -16.38
C GLN A 25 -38.69 1.56 -16.12
N LEU A 26 -37.63 2.14 -15.59
CA LEU A 26 -37.50 3.57 -15.34
C LEU A 26 -36.51 4.17 -16.35
N LYS A 27 -36.78 5.41 -16.76
CA LYS A 27 -35.92 6.10 -17.74
C LYS A 27 -34.67 6.63 -17.01
N VAL A 28 -33.49 6.36 -17.55
CA VAL A 28 -32.25 7.07 -17.17
C VAL A 28 -32.06 8.20 -18.18
N PRO A 29 -31.90 9.47 -17.75
CA PRO A 29 -31.94 10.63 -18.62
C PRO A 29 -30.67 10.87 -19.44
N PHE A 30 -29.59 10.15 -19.17
CA PHE A 30 -28.29 10.29 -19.82
C PHE A 30 -27.79 8.95 -20.36
N VAL A 31 -26.74 9.02 -21.15
CA VAL A 31 -26.02 7.85 -21.70
C VAL A 31 -24.63 7.81 -21.15
N TYR A 32 -24.09 6.59 -21.03
CA TYR A 32 -22.71 6.29 -20.72
C TYR A 32 -21.96 6.06 -22.04
N GLU A 33 -20.74 6.58 -22.17
CA GLU A 33 -19.99 6.53 -23.42
C GLU A 33 -19.81 5.12 -23.95
N GLY A 34 -20.26 4.90 -25.19
CA GLY A 34 -20.20 3.60 -25.87
C GLY A 34 -21.19 2.55 -25.35
N GLY A 35 -22.22 2.93 -24.58
CA GLY A 35 -23.21 1.98 -24.08
C GLY A 35 -24.55 2.60 -23.72
N THR A 36 -25.46 1.75 -23.26
CA THR A 36 -26.75 2.15 -22.72
C THR A 36 -26.89 1.81 -21.25
N ILE A 37 -27.67 2.61 -20.52
CA ILE A 37 -28.04 2.32 -19.13
C ILE A 37 -29.55 2.14 -19.07
N ALA A 38 -30.01 0.97 -18.63
CA ALA A 38 -31.41 0.72 -18.31
C ALA A 38 -31.57 0.65 -16.77
N CYS A 39 -32.63 1.25 -16.25
CA CYS A 39 -33.01 1.11 -14.84
C CYS A 39 -34.22 0.16 -14.74
N ILE A 40 -34.06 -0.97 -14.08
CA ILE A 40 -35.01 -2.07 -14.04
C ILE A 40 -35.37 -2.37 -12.58
N LEU A 41 -36.69 -2.42 -12.32
CA LEU A 41 -37.23 -2.84 -11.03
C LEU A 41 -37.75 -4.28 -11.16
N ASP A 42 -37.26 -5.14 -10.27
CA ASP A 42 -37.90 -6.44 -10.00
C ASP A 42 -38.64 -6.41 -8.64
N TYR A 43 -38.87 -7.57 -8.02
CA TYR A 43 -39.63 -7.66 -6.77
C TYR A 43 -38.83 -7.28 -5.52
N VAL A 44 -37.48 -7.38 -5.58
CA VAL A 44 -36.58 -7.21 -4.43
C VAL A 44 -35.41 -6.28 -4.71
N SER A 45 -35.20 -5.89 -5.98
CA SER A 45 -34.02 -5.08 -6.38
C SER A 45 -34.37 -3.99 -7.37
N LEU A 46 -33.63 -2.89 -7.31
CA LEU A 46 -33.47 -1.94 -8.41
C LEU A 46 -32.11 -2.15 -9.05
N TRP A 47 -32.09 -2.37 -10.36
CA TRP A 47 -30.89 -2.65 -11.13
C TRP A 47 -30.59 -1.53 -12.11
N PHE A 48 -29.32 -1.13 -12.19
CA PHE A 48 -28.80 -0.41 -13.34
C PHE A 48 -28.10 -1.42 -14.25
N VAL A 49 -28.58 -1.55 -15.47
CA VAL A 49 -28.04 -2.49 -16.44
C VAL A 49 -27.26 -1.72 -17.48
N LEU A 50 -25.94 -1.82 -17.39
CA LEU A 50 -25.02 -1.28 -18.37
C LEU A 50 -24.84 -2.30 -19.48
N GLN A 51 -25.06 -1.88 -20.72
CA GLN A 51 -24.83 -2.71 -21.89
C GLN A 51 -23.86 -2.03 -22.84
N ARG A 52 -22.87 -2.78 -23.28
CA ARG A 52 -21.86 -2.34 -24.24
C ARG A 52 -21.60 -3.47 -25.23
N GLY A 53 -22.04 -3.28 -26.50
CA GLY A 53 -22.04 -4.38 -27.46
C GLY A 53 -22.85 -5.58 -26.96
N GLU A 54 -22.20 -6.74 -26.92
CA GLU A 54 -22.80 -7.99 -26.42
C GLU A 54 -22.56 -8.22 -24.91
N SER A 55 -21.78 -7.37 -24.26
CA SER A 55 -21.47 -7.45 -22.84
C SER A 55 -22.43 -6.62 -22.01
N ARG A 56 -22.81 -7.17 -20.86
CA ARG A 56 -23.74 -6.58 -19.92
C ARG A 56 -23.24 -6.69 -18.48
N VAL A 57 -23.35 -5.60 -17.73
CA VAL A 57 -23.11 -5.58 -16.29
C VAL A 57 -24.37 -5.05 -15.61
N ALA A 58 -25.00 -5.86 -14.77
CA ALA A 58 -26.11 -5.44 -13.94
C ALA A 58 -25.59 -5.05 -12.55
N ILE A 59 -25.94 -3.83 -12.10
CA ILE A 59 -25.58 -3.26 -10.80
C ILE A 59 -26.82 -3.27 -9.94
N ARG A 60 -26.80 -4.01 -8.84
CA ARG A 60 -27.86 -4.02 -7.83
C ARG A 60 -27.71 -2.80 -6.93
N SER A 61 -28.30 -1.69 -7.33
CA SER A 61 -28.19 -0.43 -6.60
C SER A 61 -29.05 -0.38 -5.32
N CYS A 62 -30.07 -1.24 -5.23
CA CYS A 62 -30.93 -1.39 -4.05
C CYS A 62 -31.34 -2.86 -3.93
N PHE A 63 -31.39 -3.36 -2.70
CA PHE A 63 -31.83 -4.71 -2.39
C PHE A 63 -32.68 -4.72 -1.10
N ASP A 64 -33.94 -5.13 -1.19
CA ASP A 64 -34.81 -5.39 -0.05
C ASP A 64 -35.38 -6.81 -0.13
N PRO A 65 -34.85 -7.77 0.64
CA PRO A 65 -35.29 -9.16 0.58
C PRO A 65 -36.77 -9.35 1.04
N GLN A 66 -37.36 -8.36 1.70
CA GLN A 66 -38.77 -8.38 2.10
C GLN A 66 -39.68 -7.92 0.95
N GLY A 67 -39.16 -7.29 -0.06
CA GLY A 67 -39.86 -6.81 -1.24
C GLY A 67 -39.89 -5.30 -1.39
N ILE A 68 -40.00 -4.85 -2.62
CA ILE A 68 -40.10 -3.45 -3.02
C ILE A 68 -41.54 -3.17 -3.49
N ASP A 69 -42.18 -2.16 -2.90
CA ASP A 69 -43.55 -1.78 -3.25
C ASP A 69 -43.55 -0.86 -4.50
N SER A 70 -42.69 0.15 -4.53
CA SER A 70 -42.62 1.10 -5.67
C SER A 70 -41.23 1.70 -5.87
N ALA A 71 -40.99 2.18 -7.10
CA ALA A 71 -39.83 2.98 -7.44
C ALA A 71 -40.21 4.13 -8.39
N ARG A 72 -39.62 5.32 -8.20
CA ARG A 72 -39.81 6.47 -9.05
C ARG A 72 -38.55 7.33 -9.12
N MET A 73 -38.33 7.98 -10.25
CA MET A 73 -37.32 9.02 -10.39
C MET A 73 -37.88 10.33 -9.81
N VAL A 74 -37.08 11.04 -9.01
CA VAL A 74 -37.49 12.27 -8.32
C VAL A 74 -36.73 13.49 -8.83
N THR A 75 -35.49 13.33 -9.27
CA THR A 75 -34.69 14.37 -9.91
C THR A 75 -34.01 13.85 -11.15
N SER A 76 -33.77 14.75 -12.11
CA SER A 76 -33.13 14.44 -13.39
C SER A 76 -32.34 15.65 -13.85
N GLY A 77 -31.02 15.49 -13.94
CA GLY A 77 -30.07 16.45 -14.49
C GLY A 77 -29.50 15.97 -15.83
N LYS A 78 -28.49 16.67 -16.32
CA LYS A 78 -27.83 16.35 -17.60
C LYS A 78 -27.02 15.04 -17.50
N ASN A 79 -26.35 14.82 -16.38
CA ASN A 79 -25.46 13.68 -16.14
C ASN A 79 -25.76 12.96 -14.82
N ASP A 80 -26.86 13.27 -14.15
CA ASP A 80 -27.24 12.72 -12.86
C ASP A 80 -28.75 12.50 -12.77
N CYS A 81 -29.15 11.60 -11.89
CA CYS A 81 -30.55 11.40 -11.50
C CYS A 81 -30.65 10.77 -10.12
N CYS A 82 -31.81 10.95 -9.47
CA CYS A 82 -32.11 10.34 -8.20
C CYS A 82 -33.40 9.52 -8.29
N PHE A 83 -33.35 8.31 -7.72
CA PHE A 83 -34.50 7.42 -7.57
C PHE A 83 -34.86 7.28 -6.11
N VAL A 84 -36.16 7.21 -5.82
CA VAL A 84 -36.70 6.82 -4.52
C VAL A 84 -37.38 5.48 -4.67
N VAL A 85 -37.02 4.54 -3.83
CA VAL A 85 -37.56 3.18 -3.78
C VAL A 85 -38.21 2.98 -2.40
N GLU A 86 -39.48 2.63 -2.39
CA GLU A 86 -40.20 2.26 -1.17
C GLU A 86 -40.15 0.74 -1.03
N GLY A 87 -39.29 0.28 -0.14
CA GLY A 87 -39.16 -1.12 0.25
C GLY A 87 -39.89 -1.40 1.56
N ARG A 88 -40.14 -2.66 1.88
CA ARG A 88 -40.80 -3.08 3.12
C ARG A 88 -39.89 -2.93 4.35
N THR A 89 -38.57 -3.02 4.15
CA THR A 89 -37.58 -2.77 5.21
C THR A 89 -37.43 -1.29 5.48
N GLY A 90 -37.45 -0.46 4.43
CA GLY A 90 -37.22 0.98 4.52
C GLY A 90 -37.30 1.68 3.17
N ARG A 91 -37.11 2.99 3.19
CA ARG A 91 -37.01 3.83 2.02
C ARG A 91 -35.58 3.94 1.58
N PHE A 92 -35.31 3.73 0.30
CA PHE A 92 -34.00 3.93 -0.32
C PHE A 92 -34.00 5.18 -1.20
N ALA A 93 -32.96 5.99 -1.09
CA ALA A 93 -32.64 7.07 -2.03
C ALA A 93 -31.38 6.67 -2.79
N ILE A 94 -31.44 6.66 -4.13
CA ILE A 94 -30.36 6.17 -4.99
C ILE A 94 -30.00 7.29 -5.95
N HIS A 95 -28.77 7.79 -5.82
CA HIS A 95 -28.17 8.78 -6.71
C HIS A 95 -27.31 8.05 -7.74
N LEU A 96 -27.52 8.35 -9.00
CA LEU A 96 -26.73 7.84 -10.11
C LEU A 96 -26.22 9.02 -10.93
N GLN A 97 -24.93 9.05 -11.21
CA GLN A 97 -24.30 10.09 -12.02
C GLN A 97 -23.17 9.56 -12.90
N VAL A 98 -22.92 10.24 -14.01
CA VAL A 98 -21.75 10.03 -14.87
C VAL A 98 -20.81 11.20 -14.67
N LEU A 99 -19.63 10.89 -14.17
CA LEU A 99 -18.53 11.85 -13.95
C LEU A 99 -17.59 11.77 -15.16
N LYS A 100 -17.26 12.94 -15.72
CA LYS A 100 -16.36 13.05 -16.87
C LYS A 100 -15.01 13.56 -16.39
N GLU A 101 -14.11 12.63 -16.22
CA GLU A 101 -12.68 12.85 -16.01
C GLU A 101 -11.93 12.49 -17.31
N GLU A 102 -10.67 12.07 -17.23
CA GLU A 102 -9.96 11.48 -18.38
C GLU A 102 -10.70 10.24 -18.95
N ARG A 103 -11.52 9.61 -18.10
CA ARG A 103 -12.41 8.48 -18.40
C ARG A 103 -13.79 8.76 -17.84
N GLU A 104 -14.82 8.24 -18.49
CA GLU A 104 -16.14 8.24 -17.89
C GLU A 104 -16.22 7.28 -16.72
N ILE A 105 -16.68 7.79 -15.59
CA ILE A 105 -16.87 7.03 -14.35
C ILE A 105 -18.35 7.10 -13.98
N LEU A 106 -18.98 5.94 -13.87
CA LEU A 106 -20.31 5.84 -13.31
C LEU A 106 -20.19 5.81 -11.78
N HIS A 107 -20.91 6.68 -11.10
CA HIS A 107 -20.99 6.73 -9.65
C HIS A 107 -22.42 6.49 -9.21
N TYR A 108 -22.66 5.55 -8.29
CA TYR A 108 -23.94 5.43 -7.63
C TYR A 108 -23.79 5.38 -6.12
N LYS A 109 -24.75 6.00 -5.45
CA LYS A 109 -24.80 6.07 -3.99
C LYS A 109 -26.20 5.70 -3.53
N THR A 110 -26.31 4.79 -2.55
CA THR A 110 -27.58 4.33 -1.99
C THR A 110 -27.63 4.63 -0.50
N GLU A 111 -28.68 5.34 -0.09
CA GLU A 111 -29.02 5.67 1.27
C GLU A 111 -30.26 4.88 1.71
N LEU A 112 -30.24 4.32 2.89
CA LEU A 112 -31.35 3.59 3.51
C LEU A 112 -31.88 4.32 4.73
N THR A 113 -33.20 4.53 4.80
CA THR A 113 -33.92 4.99 5.99
C THR A 113 -34.93 3.89 6.41
N PRO A 114 -34.64 3.10 7.46
CA PRO A 114 -35.49 2.00 7.87
C PRO A 114 -36.82 2.48 8.45
N HIS A 115 -37.91 1.74 8.21
CA HIS A 115 -39.24 2.02 8.78
C HIS A 115 -39.31 1.63 10.27
N ARG A 116 -38.53 0.65 10.69
CA ARG A 116 -38.43 0.12 12.06
C ARG A 116 -36.97 -0.25 12.35
N ASN A 117 -36.66 -0.61 13.60
CA ASN A 117 -35.33 -1.15 13.90
C ASN A 117 -35.14 -2.46 13.13
N VAL A 118 -34.02 -2.58 12.40
CA VAL A 118 -33.76 -3.72 11.51
C VAL A 118 -32.39 -4.33 11.81
N GLN A 119 -32.38 -5.63 12.12
CA GLN A 119 -31.12 -6.37 12.15
C GLN A 119 -30.66 -6.61 10.72
N MET A 120 -29.54 -5.99 10.36
CA MET A 120 -28.96 -6.14 9.04
C MET A 120 -28.24 -7.48 8.92
N VAL A 121 -28.50 -8.18 7.82
CA VAL A 121 -27.81 -9.43 7.45
C VAL A 121 -27.00 -9.20 6.20
N VAL A 122 -26.06 -10.12 5.90
CA VAL A 122 -25.24 -10.00 4.68
C VAL A 122 -26.13 -9.89 3.46
N SER A 123 -25.95 -8.85 2.63
CA SER A 123 -26.72 -8.64 1.41
C SER A 123 -26.20 -9.54 0.27
N ALA A 124 -27.00 -9.62 -0.80
CA ALA A 124 -26.52 -10.15 -2.07
C ALA A 124 -25.45 -9.22 -2.69
N ARG A 125 -24.53 -9.78 -3.47
CA ARG A 125 -23.52 -9.00 -4.21
C ARG A 125 -24.18 -8.09 -5.24
N ASP A 126 -23.54 -6.97 -5.48
CA ASP A 126 -24.14 -5.88 -6.26
C ASP A 126 -23.81 -5.91 -7.76
N LEU A 127 -22.84 -6.73 -8.22
CA LEU A 127 -22.51 -6.84 -9.65
C LEU A 127 -22.77 -8.24 -10.19
N VAL A 128 -23.46 -8.29 -11.32
CA VAL A 128 -23.71 -9.52 -12.09
C VAL A 128 -23.35 -9.29 -13.55
N PHE A 129 -22.44 -10.09 -14.07
CA PHE A 129 -21.99 -10.04 -15.46
C PHE A 129 -22.81 -11.01 -16.31
N GLY A 130 -23.17 -10.60 -17.52
CA GLY A 130 -23.94 -11.42 -18.45
C GLY A 130 -23.76 -10.98 -19.89
N GLY A 131 -24.32 -11.76 -20.79
CA GLY A 131 -24.44 -11.46 -22.22
C GLY A 131 -25.79 -10.88 -22.60
N THR A 132 -25.92 -10.51 -23.88
CA THR A 132 -27.16 -10.08 -24.50
C THR A 132 -27.63 -11.13 -25.53
N GLY A 133 -28.95 -11.31 -25.65
CA GLY A 133 -29.53 -12.24 -26.63
C GLY A 133 -29.73 -13.66 -26.10
N LYS A 134 -29.51 -14.67 -26.97
CA LYS A 134 -29.75 -16.09 -26.63
C LYS A 134 -28.65 -16.72 -25.77
N ASN A 135 -27.45 -16.14 -25.80
CA ASN A 135 -26.31 -16.57 -24.93
C ASN A 135 -26.24 -15.64 -23.72
N GLU A 136 -26.83 -16.05 -22.61
CA GLU A 136 -26.71 -15.37 -21.33
C GLU A 136 -25.38 -15.68 -20.63
N ASP A 137 -24.78 -16.84 -20.94
CA ASP A 137 -23.49 -17.27 -20.42
C ASP A 137 -22.36 -16.54 -21.14
N VAL A 138 -21.62 -15.74 -20.38
CA VAL A 138 -20.41 -15.07 -20.84
C VAL A 138 -19.22 -15.57 -20.05
N GLU A 139 -18.09 -15.72 -20.75
CA GLU A 139 -16.82 -16.04 -20.07
C GLU A 139 -16.10 -14.76 -19.66
N GLY A 140 -15.58 -14.77 -18.45
CA GLY A 140 -14.80 -13.66 -17.92
C GLY A 140 -13.67 -14.09 -17.00
N LYS A 141 -12.93 -13.10 -16.56
CA LYS A 141 -11.84 -13.29 -15.59
C LYS A 141 -11.90 -12.19 -14.54
N VAL A 142 -11.96 -12.58 -13.29
CA VAL A 142 -11.63 -11.69 -12.17
C VAL A 142 -10.11 -11.61 -12.09
N HIS A 143 -9.54 -10.44 -12.37
CA HIS A 143 -8.10 -10.18 -12.26
C HIS A 143 -7.68 -10.01 -10.83
N PHE A 144 -8.54 -9.37 -10.04
CA PHE A 144 -8.26 -9.00 -8.68
C PHE A 144 -9.52 -8.64 -7.90
N THR A 145 -9.58 -9.05 -6.65
CA THR A 145 -10.45 -8.48 -5.61
C THR A 145 -9.58 -8.22 -4.39
N GLN A 146 -9.76 -7.07 -3.76
CA GLN A 146 -9.08 -6.81 -2.50
C GLN A 146 -9.60 -7.74 -1.40
N LYS A 147 -8.71 -8.12 -0.49
CA LYS A 147 -9.03 -8.95 0.67
C LYS A 147 -8.75 -8.20 1.96
N GLY A 148 -9.37 -8.67 3.04
CA GLY A 148 -9.18 -8.07 4.35
C GLY A 148 -9.69 -6.63 4.42
N PRO A 149 -9.11 -5.79 5.27
CA PRO A 149 -9.52 -4.39 5.48
C PRO A 149 -9.34 -3.49 4.25
N ALA A 150 -8.46 -3.89 3.33
CA ALA A 150 -8.29 -3.16 2.07
C ALA A 150 -9.47 -3.31 1.10
N SER A 151 -10.52 -4.01 1.47
CA SER A 151 -11.59 -4.49 0.61
C SER A 151 -12.49 -3.40 0.02
N ALA A 152 -12.05 -2.76 -1.05
CA ALA A 152 -12.85 -1.78 -1.79
C ALA A 152 -12.91 -2.05 -3.30
N ILE A 153 -11.98 -2.85 -3.85
CA ILE A 153 -11.74 -2.95 -5.28
C ILE A 153 -12.08 -4.36 -5.81
N ALA A 154 -12.81 -4.39 -6.94
CA ALA A 154 -12.91 -5.56 -7.81
C ALA A 154 -12.54 -5.16 -9.24
N TYR A 155 -11.73 -5.99 -9.91
CA TYR A 155 -11.29 -5.75 -11.28
C TYR A 155 -11.45 -7.01 -12.12
N ALA A 156 -12.26 -6.91 -13.18
CA ALA A 156 -12.63 -8.04 -14.01
C ALA A 156 -12.68 -7.67 -15.50
N SER A 157 -12.57 -8.66 -16.38
CA SER A 157 -12.76 -8.50 -17.83
C SER A 157 -13.58 -9.63 -18.43
N PHE A 158 -14.32 -9.29 -19.49
CA PHE A 158 -14.95 -10.26 -20.35
C PHE A 158 -13.91 -10.97 -21.21
N ARG A 159 -14.06 -12.27 -21.42
CA ARG A 159 -13.26 -13.07 -22.34
C ARG A 159 -13.98 -13.36 -23.64
N ASP A 160 -15.26 -13.73 -23.54
CA ASP A 160 -16.13 -14.00 -24.66
C ASP A 160 -17.56 -13.54 -24.30
N PRO A 161 -18.18 -12.65 -25.08
CA PRO A 161 -17.58 -11.86 -26.16
C PRO A 161 -16.47 -10.94 -25.61
N LYS A 162 -15.48 -10.60 -26.44
CA LYS A 162 -14.41 -9.65 -26.05
C LYS A 162 -15.03 -8.27 -25.83
N GLY A 163 -15.50 -8.03 -24.62
CA GLY A 163 -16.42 -6.92 -24.32
C GLY A 163 -15.93 -5.92 -23.29
N GLY A 164 -14.62 -5.93 -22.96
CA GLY A 164 -14.09 -4.89 -22.13
C GLY A 164 -13.73 -5.30 -20.69
N THR A 165 -13.43 -4.30 -19.89
CA THR A 165 -12.97 -4.43 -18.50
C THR A 165 -13.79 -3.54 -17.60
N LEU A 166 -13.99 -3.95 -16.37
CA LEU A 166 -14.61 -3.17 -15.32
C LEU A 166 -13.70 -3.08 -14.10
N LEU A 167 -13.38 -1.85 -13.68
CA LEU A 167 -12.88 -1.58 -12.33
C LEU A 167 -14.06 -1.05 -11.50
N TYR A 168 -14.34 -1.74 -10.42
CA TYR A 168 -15.31 -1.38 -9.40
C TYR A 168 -14.57 -0.94 -8.14
N PHE A 169 -14.99 0.17 -7.56
CA PHE A 169 -14.45 0.72 -6.32
C PHE A 169 -15.59 1.10 -5.37
N GLN A 170 -15.62 0.55 -4.18
CA GLN A 170 -16.54 0.92 -3.10
C GLN A 170 -15.87 1.91 -2.16
N ASN A 171 -16.41 3.11 -2.00
CA ASN A 171 -15.94 4.11 -1.04
C ASN A 171 -16.38 3.72 0.38
N LEU A 172 -15.53 2.99 1.09
CA LEU A 172 -15.83 2.50 2.43
C LEU A 172 -15.91 3.61 3.49
N THR A 173 -15.32 4.78 3.25
CA THR A 173 -15.46 5.95 4.14
C THR A 173 -16.94 6.33 4.32
N SER A 174 -17.74 6.22 3.25
CA SER A 174 -19.17 6.52 3.31
C SER A 174 -19.97 5.53 4.18
N LEU A 175 -19.44 4.34 4.44
CA LEU A 175 -20.08 3.32 5.27
C LEU A 175 -19.75 3.46 6.77
N ASN A 176 -18.91 4.41 7.17
CA ASN A 176 -18.46 4.57 8.56
C ASN A 176 -19.64 4.66 9.55
N GLU A 177 -20.67 5.46 9.24
CA GLU A 177 -21.83 5.60 10.11
C GLU A 177 -22.62 4.30 10.24
N TYR A 178 -22.81 3.57 9.13
CA TYR A 178 -23.42 2.25 9.14
C TYR A 178 -22.64 1.27 10.04
N CYS A 179 -21.32 1.18 9.84
CA CYS A 179 -20.44 0.31 10.61
C CYS A 179 -20.41 0.68 12.11
N ALA A 180 -20.38 2.00 12.41
CA ALA A 180 -20.39 2.49 13.78
C ALA A 180 -21.69 2.13 14.54
N ILE A 181 -22.85 2.25 13.87
CA ILE A 181 -24.15 1.96 14.46
C ILE A 181 -24.38 0.46 14.60
N THR A 182 -24.07 -0.31 13.56
CA THR A 182 -24.40 -1.74 13.49
C THR A 182 -23.31 -2.65 14.06
N HIS A 183 -22.16 -2.10 14.47
CA HIS A 183 -20.95 -2.85 14.85
C HIS A 183 -20.49 -3.83 13.76
N ALA A 184 -20.71 -3.47 12.48
CA ALA A 184 -20.21 -4.19 11.33
C ALA A 184 -18.76 -3.81 11.01
N GLU A 185 -18.09 -4.65 10.23
CA GLU A 185 -16.77 -4.35 9.65
C GLU A 185 -16.79 -4.64 8.15
N PRO A 186 -16.16 -3.78 7.32
CA PRO A 186 -16.14 -3.96 5.87
C PRO A 186 -14.98 -4.88 5.40
N VAL A 187 -14.58 -5.82 6.24
CA VAL A 187 -13.51 -6.78 5.90
C VAL A 187 -14.03 -7.80 4.88
N GLY A 188 -13.40 -7.87 3.71
CA GLY A 188 -13.74 -8.84 2.68
C GLY A 188 -15.10 -8.62 2.01
N ILE A 189 -15.74 -7.46 2.16
CA ILE A 189 -17.07 -7.22 1.63
C ILE A 189 -17.12 -7.11 0.10
N VAL A 190 -16.03 -6.65 -0.54
CA VAL A 190 -15.88 -6.67 -1.99
C VAL A 190 -15.14 -7.94 -2.39
N ALA A 191 -15.86 -8.89 -2.94
CA ALA A 191 -15.33 -10.21 -3.29
C ALA A 191 -16.22 -10.87 -4.36
N GLY A 192 -16.16 -12.17 -4.48
CA GLY A 192 -16.98 -12.98 -5.38
C GLY A 192 -16.18 -13.62 -6.49
N GLU A 193 -16.87 -14.44 -7.25
CA GLU A 193 -16.33 -15.13 -8.40
C GLU A 193 -17.15 -14.77 -9.63
N TRP A 194 -16.54 -14.90 -10.81
CA TRP A 194 -17.26 -14.67 -12.04
C TRP A 194 -18.46 -15.64 -12.16
N PRO A 195 -19.68 -15.20 -12.51
CA PRO A 195 -20.03 -13.85 -12.98
C PRO A 195 -20.63 -12.91 -11.91
N GLU A 196 -20.58 -13.24 -10.63
CA GLU A 196 -21.18 -12.48 -9.52
C GLU A 196 -20.10 -11.98 -8.55
N ILE A 197 -19.78 -10.69 -8.66
CA ILE A 197 -18.71 -10.03 -7.86
C ILE A 197 -19.21 -8.72 -7.26
N GLY A 198 -18.35 -8.02 -6.53
CA GLY A 198 -18.65 -6.71 -5.96
C GLY A 198 -18.95 -6.76 -4.47
N MET A 199 -19.65 -5.76 -3.98
CA MET A 199 -19.93 -5.59 -2.55
C MET A 199 -21.13 -6.45 -2.12
N ALA A 200 -20.99 -7.06 -0.95
CA ALA A 200 -22.12 -7.54 -0.15
C ALA A 200 -22.12 -6.76 1.17
N LEU A 201 -23.13 -5.94 1.44
CA LEU A 201 -23.20 -5.12 2.66
C LEU A 201 -23.06 -6.03 3.89
N PRO A 202 -22.13 -5.75 4.84
CA PRO A 202 -21.84 -6.65 5.94
C PRO A 202 -22.98 -6.68 6.97
N ALA A 203 -23.17 -7.83 7.61
CA ALA A 203 -24.05 -7.95 8.75
C ALA A 203 -23.46 -7.21 9.95
N GLY A 204 -24.33 -6.61 10.77
CA GLY A 204 -23.96 -6.04 12.06
C GLY A 204 -24.47 -6.84 13.23
N SER A 205 -23.87 -6.70 14.42
CA SER A 205 -24.38 -7.27 15.68
C SER A 205 -25.49 -6.42 16.31
N GLU A 206 -25.54 -5.12 15.98
CA GLU A 206 -26.54 -4.20 16.49
C GLU A 206 -27.54 -3.82 15.38
N PRO A 207 -28.83 -3.58 15.72
CA PRO A 207 -29.84 -3.21 14.76
C PRO A 207 -29.65 -1.76 14.27
N LEU A 208 -29.91 -1.54 12.98
CA LEU A 208 -30.03 -0.20 12.42
C LEU A 208 -31.33 0.45 12.91
N PRO A 209 -31.29 1.62 13.59
CA PRO A 209 -32.45 2.25 14.18
C PRO A 209 -33.47 2.74 13.15
N ALA A 210 -34.76 2.69 13.51
CA ALA A 210 -35.84 3.27 12.73
C ALA A 210 -35.60 4.76 12.43
N LYS A 211 -35.95 5.17 11.21
CA LYS A 211 -35.83 6.56 10.73
C LYS A 211 -34.38 7.13 10.66
N LYS A 212 -33.37 6.34 11.02
CA LYS A 212 -31.97 6.73 10.86
C LYS A 212 -31.54 6.49 9.43
N GLN A 213 -31.25 7.56 8.69
CA GLN A 213 -30.70 7.47 7.34
C GLN A 213 -29.20 7.15 7.40
N VAL A 214 -28.77 6.16 6.64
CA VAL A 214 -27.36 5.77 6.49
C VAL A 214 -27.03 5.45 5.03
N ILE A 215 -25.79 5.65 4.63
CA ILE A 215 -25.28 5.19 3.34
C ILE A 215 -25.00 3.69 3.46
N VAL A 216 -25.51 2.91 2.51
CA VAL A 216 -25.33 1.45 2.43
C VAL A 216 -24.53 1.00 1.20
N SER A 217 -24.29 1.92 0.24
CA SER A 217 -23.38 1.75 -0.90
C SER A 217 -22.98 3.11 -1.46
N ASP A 218 -21.70 3.24 -1.86
CA ASP A 218 -21.16 4.44 -2.52
C ASP A 218 -20.05 4.01 -3.49
N ALA A 219 -20.41 3.66 -4.72
CA ALA A 219 -19.53 2.94 -5.61
C ALA A 219 -19.24 3.68 -6.92
N PHE A 220 -17.98 3.57 -7.35
CA PHE A 220 -17.47 4.08 -8.62
C PHE A 220 -17.15 2.93 -9.56
N LEU A 221 -17.52 3.06 -10.83
CA LEU A 221 -17.29 2.05 -11.86
C LEU A 221 -16.63 2.70 -13.07
N CYS A 222 -15.49 2.16 -13.47
CA CYS A 222 -14.82 2.49 -14.73
C CYS A 222 -14.95 1.30 -15.67
N PHE A 223 -15.86 1.41 -16.65
CA PHE A 223 -16.10 0.38 -17.65
C PHE A 223 -15.48 0.79 -18.99
N SER A 224 -14.58 -0.03 -19.52
CA SER A 224 -13.85 0.20 -20.76
C SER A 224 -14.11 -0.94 -21.75
N ASP A 225 -14.15 -0.63 -23.06
CA ASP A 225 -14.21 -1.63 -24.14
C ASP A 225 -12.84 -2.21 -24.51
N ARG A 226 -11.78 -1.75 -23.81
CA ARG A 226 -10.40 -2.16 -24.09
C ARG A 226 -10.21 -3.64 -23.81
N ALA A 227 -9.85 -4.39 -24.84
CA ALA A 227 -9.41 -5.77 -24.69
C ALA A 227 -7.99 -5.81 -24.16
N LEU A 228 -7.80 -6.45 -23.00
CA LEU A 228 -6.48 -6.59 -22.34
C LEU A 228 -5.82 -7.90 -22.78
N THR A 229 -4.67 -7.81 -23.44
CA THR A 229 -4.01 -8.94 -24.10
C THR A 229 -2.92 -9.60 -23.23
N ASN A 230 -2.40 -8.91 -22.23
CA ASN A 230 -1.32 -9.39 -21.39
C ASN A 230 -1.33 -8.72 -20.02
N GLU A 231 -0.50 -9.23 -19.10
CA GLU A 231 -0.44 -8.75 -17.70
C GLU A 231 -0.03 -7.28 -17.55
N THR A 232 0.83 -6.77 -18.44
CA THR A 232 1.22 -5.34 -18.42
C THR A 232 0.05 -4.45 -18.81
N ALA A 233 -0.68 -4.81 -19.87
CA ALA A 233 -1.87 -4.06 -20.27
C ALA A 233 -2.96 -4.06 -19.17
N VAL A 234 -3.10 -5.19 -18.44
CA VAL A 234 -3.99 -5.30 -17.28
C VAL A 234 -3.53 -4.34 -16.17
N ALA A 235 -2.23 -4.33 -15.85
CA ALA A 235 -1.66 -3.49 -14.80
C ALA A 235 -1.74 -1.99 -15.13
N GLU A 236 -1.36 -1.59 -16.36
CA GLU A 236 -1.46 -0.20 -16.81
C GLU A 236 -2.91 0.30 -16.77
N HIS A 237 -3.85 -0.48 -17.33
CA HIS A 237 -5.27 -0.11 -17.33
C HIS A 237 -5.86 -0.04 -15.91
N PHE A 238 -5.47 -0.97 -15.02
CA PHE A 238 -5.85 -0.93 -13.61
C PHE A 238 -5.40 0.37 -12.94
N LEU A 239 -4.12 0.73 -13.08
CA LEU A 239 -3.55 1.94 -12.48
C LEU A 239 -4.19 3.22 -13.03
N GLU A 240 -4.46 3.28 -14.33
CA GLU A 240 -5.12 4.43 -14.97
C GLU A 240 -6.57 4.60 -14.49
N CYS A 241 -7.36 3.52 -14.46
CA CYS A 241 -8.75 3.57 -13.97
C CYS A 241 -8.81 3.93 -12.48
N LEU A 242 -7.93 3.33 -11.67
CA LEU A 242 -7.87 3.62 -10.25
C LEU A 242 -7.44 5.06 -9.97
N ALA A 243 -6.48 5.59 -10.73
CA ALA A 243 -6.05 6.98 -10.63
C ALA A 243 -7.20 7.95 -10.95
N SER A 244 -8.00 7.66 -11.96
CA SER A 244 -9.19 8.49 -12.29
C SER A 244 -10.23 8.45 -11.18
N ILE A 245 -10.50 7.29 -10.58
CA ILE A 245 -11.40 7.17 -9.42
C ILE A 245 -10.82 7.89 -8.20
N TYR A 246 -9.51 7.73 -7.94
CA TYR A 246 -8.83 8.36 -6.79
C TYR A 246 -9.00 9.88 -6.76
N LYS A 247 -8.97 10.55 -7.92
CA LYS A 247 -9.20 12.01 -8.02
C LYS A 247 -10.57 12.44 -7.49
N LEU A 248 -11.57 11.56 -7.54
CA LEU A 248 -12.95 11.80 -7.11
C LEU A 248 -13.20 11.45 -5.62
N LEU A 249 -12.29 10.69 -4.99
CA LEU A 249 -12.47 10.28 -3.60
C LEU A 249 -12.25 11.45 -2.64
N PRO A 250 -13.02 11.52 -1.54
CA PRO A 250 -12.70 12.40 -0.43
C PRO A 250 -11.37 11.98 0.19
N ARG A 251 -10.44 12.92 0.35
CA ARG A 251 -9.12 12.68 0.94
C ARG A 251 -9.02 13.42 2.27
N PRO A 252 -8.52 12.78 3.35
CA PRO A 252 -8.29 13.47 4.61
C PRO A 252 -7.22 14.57 4.47
N GLU A 253 -7.31 15.60 5.29
CA GLU A 253 -6.28 16.63 5.36
C GLU A 253 -5.03 16.06 6.04
N THR A 254 -3.84 16.28 5.42
CA THR A 254 -2.57 15.89 6.02
C THR A 254 -2.15 16.87 7.12
N LEU A 255 -1.75 16.34 8.28
CA LEU A 255 -1.20 17.11 9.38
C LEU A 255 0.31 16.94 9.43
N TYR A 256 1.02 18.04 9.64
CA TYR A 256 2.47 18.02 9.77
C TYR A 256 2.92 17.28 11.04
N PHE A 257 3.94 16.45 10.88
CA PHE A 257 4.66 15.82 11.98
C PHE A 257 6.17 16.06 11.80
N HIS A 258 6.84 16.49 12.88
CA HIS A 258 8.25 16.87 12.81
C HIS A 258 9.16 15.65 12.91
N TRP A 259 9.38 14.98 11.77
CA TRP A 259 10.18 13.75 11.69
C TRP A 259 11.62 13.88 12.21
N PRO A 260 12.36 15.01 12.06
CA PRO A 260 13.67 15.16 12.68
C PRO A 260 13.66 15.04 14.21
N ASN A 261 12.63 15.56 14.88
CA ASN A 261 12.48 15.35 16.32
C ASN A 261 12.16 13.88 16.63
N ALA A 262 11.26 13.26 15.89
CA ALA A 262 10.95 11.83 16.07
C ALA A 262 12.20 10.96 15.88
N ALA A 263 13.06 11.24 14.90
CA ALA A 263 14.32 10.54 14.70
C ALA A 263 15.27 10.69 15.89
N THR A 264 15.35 11.89 16.47
CA THR A 264 16.16 12.16 17.68
C THR A 264 15.64 11.37 18.88
N GLU A 265 14.34 11.39 19.14
CA GLU A 265 13.71 10.64 20.25
C GLU A 265 13.83 9.12 20.04
N THR A 266 13.71 8.66 18.79
CA THR A 266 13.91 7.24 18.42
C THR A 266 15.37 6.82 18.72
N LEU A 267 16.37 7.63 18.32
CA LEU A 267 17.77 7.36 18.66
C LEU A 267 17.99 7.30 20.16
N HIS A 268 17.40 8.23 20.92
CA HIS A 268 17.47 8.24 22.37
C HIS A 268 16.87 6.95 22.96
N SER A 269 15.69 6.54 22.48
CA SER A 269 15.02 5.31 22.93
C SER A 269 15.85 4.06 22.62
N LEU A 270 16.40 3.95 21.40
CA LEU A 270 17.29 2.85 21.01
C LEU A 270 18.60 2.81 21.83
N ASP A 271 19.17 3.98 22.15
CA ASP A 271 20.43 4.04 22.88
C ASP A 271 20.27 3.84 24.40
N LYS A 272 19.20 4.36 24.99
CA LYS A 272 19.06 4.39 26.46
C LYS A 272 18.16 3.31 27.03
N SER A 273 17.20 2.79 26.27
CA SER A 273 16.27 1.79 26.81
C SER A 273 16.89 0.39 26.86
N PRO A 274 16.93 -0.26 28.03
CA PRO A 274 17.37 -1.64 28.15
C PRO A 274 16.40 -2.62 27.45
N GLY A 275 15.14 -2.22 27.22
CA GLY A 275 14.17 -3.04 26.49
C GLY A 275 14.45 -3.13 25.00
N CYS A 276 15.14 -2.13 24.41
CA CYS A 276 15.45 -2.13 22.96
C CYS A 276 16.71 -2.93 22.62
N THR A 277 17.56 -3.26 23.60
CA THR A 277 18.87 -3.86 23.33
C THR A 277 19.23 -4.94 24.33
N GLN A 278 20.10 -5.86 23.92
CA GLN A 278 20.76 -6.83 24.80
C GLN A 278 22.27 -6.82 24.60
N ARG A 279 23.03 -7.13 25.67
CA ARG A 279 24.50 -7.22 25.63
C ARG A 279 24.97 -8.68 25.66
N ILE A 280 25.75 -9.06 24.65
CA ILE A 280 26.28 -10.42 24.52
C ILE A 280 27.74 -10.35 24.11
N GLY A 281 28.62 -10.96 24.93
CA GLY A 281 30.07 -10.96 24.68
C GLY A 281 30.68 -9.56 24.54
N GLY A 282 30.19 -8.61 25.35
CA GLY A 282 30.64 -7.19 25.32
C GLY A 282 30.09 -6.37 24.15
N ARG A 283 29.34 -6.97 23.24
CA ARG A 283 28.69 -6.30 22.10
C ARG A 283 27.25 -6.01 22.41
N ARG A 284 26.70 -4.97 21.79
CA ARG A 284 25.31 -4.53 21.92
C ARG A 284 24.53 -4.88 20.65
N TYR A 285 23.39 -5.52 20.84
CA TYR A 285 22.49 -5.94 19.77
C TYR A 285 21.10 -5.37 20.03
N LEU A 286 20.35 -5.07 18.97
CA LEU A 286 18.94 -4.71 19.04
C LEU A 286 18.09 -5.97 19.26
N ASN A 287 17.05 -5.84 20.08
CA ASN A 287 15.96 -6.79 20.17
C ASN A 287 15.01 -6.57 19.00
N ALA A 288 14.23 -7.56 18.58
CA ALA A 288 13.19 -7.35 17.59
C ALA A 288 12.05 -6.50 18.16
N TYR A 289 11.67 -6.76 19.40
CA TYR A 289 10.61 -6.04 20.12
C TYR A 289 11.12 -5.48 21.45
N VAL A 290 10.46 -4.44 21.93
CA VAL A 290 10.78 -3.86 23.24
C VAL A 290 10.55 -4.92 24.33
N GLY A 291 11.62 -5.24 25.09
CA GLY A 291 11.59 -6.30 26.11
C GLY A 291 11.68 -7.72 25.55
N GLY A 292 12.01 -7.89 24.27
CA GLY A 292 12.12 -9.18 23.57
C GLY A 292 13.48 -9.89 23.76
N ASP A 293 14.20 -9.70 24.88
CA ASP A 293 15.51 -10.28 25.15
C ASP A 293 15.49 -11.79 25.52
N GLU A 294 14.33 -12.41 25.49
CA GLU A 294 14.17 -13.87 25.61
C GLU A 294 14.63 -14.62 24.34
N LYS A 295 14.58 -13.94 23.19
CA LYS A 295 15.03 -14.47 21.90
C LYS A 295 16.46 -14.00 21.58
N PRO A 296 17.27 -14.80 20.85
CA PRO A 296 18.55 -14.34 20.33
C PRO A 296 18.40 -13.15 19.40
N PRO A 297 19.43 -12.27 19.28
CA PRO A 297 19.43 -11.22 18.27
C PRO A 297 19.31 -11.77 16.84
N GLU A 298 18.66 -11.03 15.98
CA GLU A 298 18.45 -11.36 14.58
C GLU A 298 19.26 -10.45 13.64
N SER A 299 19.82 -11.01 12.57
CA SER A 299 20.65 -10.28 11.61
C SER A 299 19.86 -9.21 10.85
N MET A 300 18.62 -9.54 10.41
CA MET A 300 17.77 -8.59 9.71
C MET A 300 17.45 -7.39 10.60
N VAL A 301 17.08 -7.62 11.86
CA VAL A 301 16.78 -6.54 12.82
C VAL A 301 17.95 -5.56 12.96
N GLN A 302 19.21 -6.07 13.06
CA GLN A 302 20.37 -5.18 13.11
C GLN A 302 20.50 -4.35 11.82
N CYS A 303 20.36 -5.00 10.66
CA CYS A 303 20.56 -4.36 9.36
C CYS A 303 19.47 -3.37 9.01
N SER A 304 18.20 -3.70 9.30
CA SER A 304 17.04 -2.87 8.97
C SER A 304 16.98 -1.54 9.71
N VAL A 305 17.63 -1.46 10.87
CA VAL A 305 17.81 -0.20 11.61
C VAL A 305 19.11 0.49 11.21
N LEU A 306 20.19 -0.28 11.03
CA LEU A 306 21.53 0.27 10.74
C LEU A 306 21.58 1.02 9.39
N VAL A 307 20.97 0.48 8.34
CA VAL A 307 20.99 1.11 7.02
C VAL A 307 20.31 2.49 7.04
N PRO A 308 19.03 2.63 7.47
CA PRO A 308 18.41 3.95 7.57
C PRO A 308 19.10 4.90 8.55
N MET A 309 19.73 4.37 9.60
CA MET A 309 20.50 5.18 10.53
C MET A 309 21.79 5.72 9.89
N ARG A 310 22.40 4.99 8.94
CA ARG A 310 23.53 5.47 8.12
C ARG A 310 23.10 6.58 7.16
N ASP A 311 21.99 6.43 6.51
CA ASP A 311 21.42 7.49 5.66
C ASP A 311 21.12 8.73 6.50
N TYR A 312 20.58 8.54 7.71
CA TYR A 312 20.31 9.64 8.64
C TYR A 312 21.60 10.32 9.14
N GLU A 313 22.69 9.58 9.40
CA GLU A 313 24.02 10.16 9.73
C GLU A 313 24.50 11.09 8.60
N GLN A 314 24.37 10.65 7.36
CA GLN A 314 24.75 11.44 6.20
C GLN A 314 23.88 12.70 6.07
N TRP A 315 22.55 12.54 6.21
CA TRP A 315 21.59 13.64 6.19
C TRP A 315 21.84 14.66 7.33
N LEU A 316 22.17 14.19 8.52
CA LEU A 316 22.48 15.02 9.69
C LEU A 316 23.81 15.76 9.54
N GLY A 317 24.74 15.24 8.75
CA GLY A 317 26.12 15.72 8.67
C GLY A 317 26.95 15.46 9.94
N GLY A 318 26.55 14.47 10.76
CA GLY A 318 27.16 14.16 12.03
C GLY A 318 27.10 12.67 12.40
N ALA A 319 28.11 12.18 13.16
CA ALA A 319 28.19 10.79 13.54
C ALA A 319 27.19 10.41 14.65
N VAL A 320 26.52 9.27 14.48
CA VAL A 320 25.68 8.63 15.49
C VAL A 320 26.46 7.47 16.14
N PRO A 321 26.81 7.53 17.44
CA PRO A 321 27.66 6.50 18.08
C PRO A 321 27.08 5.08 18.01
N LEU A 322 25.75 4.94 18.06
CA LEU A 322 25.05 3.65 17.97
C LEU A 322 25.29 2.96 16.63
N THR A 323 25.34 3.69 15.52
CA THR A 323 25.61 3.18 14.16
C THR A 323 26.92 2.38 14.14
N LYS A 324 27.99 2.95 14.71
CA LYS A 324 29.30 2.27 14.78
C LYS A 324 29.27 1.02 15.68
N GLN A 325 28.47 1.04 16.75
CA GLN A 325 28.32 -0.12 17.64
C GLN A 325 27.60 -1.26 16.91
N LEU A 326 26.50 -0.99 16.23
CA LEU A 326 25.72 -1.98 15.48
C LEU A 326 26.52 -2.55 14.30
N ALA A 327 27.24 -1.74 13.53
CA ALA A 327 28.06 -2.20 12.41
C ALA A 327 29.10 -3.27 12.85
N ARG A 328 29.65 -3.15 14.06
CA ARG A 328 30.60 -4.12 14.62
C ARG A 328 29.97 -5.48 14.95
N THR A 329 28.64 -5.57 15.04
CA THR A 329 27.95 -6.83 15.36
C THR A 329 27.70 -7.70 14.14
N LEU A 330 27.67 -7.14 12.93
CA LEU A 330 27.28 -7.84 11.72
C LEU A 330 28.08 -9.12 11.45
N SER A 331 29.40 -9.07 11.69
CA SER A 331 30.25 -10.25 11.51
C SER A 331 29.93 -11.43 12.43
N SER A 332 29.21 -11.17 13.53
CA SER A 332 28.79 -12.22 14.48
C SER A 332 27.69 -13.12 13.93
N PHE A 333 26.97 -12.67 12.91
CA PHE A 333 25.92 -13.44 12.26
C PHE A 333 26.42 -14.30 11.10
N PHE A 334 27.72 -14.25 10.78
CA PHE A 334 28.30 -15.11 9.74
C PHE A 334 28.63 -16.49 10.29
N ASP A 335 27.92 -17.52 9.84
CA ASP A 335 28.18 -18.92 10.19
C ASP A 335 29.20 -19.51 9.20
N LYS A 336 30.41 -19.79 9.68
CA LYS A 336 31.48 -20.40 8.86
C LYS A 336 31.10 -21.76 8.30
N LYS A 337 30.25 -22.56 9.00
CA LYS A 337 29.81 -23.87 8.55
C LYS A 337 28.79 -23.79 7.42
N ALA A 338 27.96 -22.75 7.41
CA ALA A 338 27.03 -22.47 6.34
C ALA A 338 27.65 -21.61 5.24
N SER A 339 28.83 -21.00 5.49
CA SER A 339 29.46 -19.99 4.64
C SER A 339 28.48 -18.86 4.26
N SER A 340 27.65 -18.45 5.20
CA SER A 340 26.57 -17.47 4.97
C SER A 340 26.24 -16.72 6.25
N VAL A 341 25.69 -15.51 6.09
CA VAL A 341 24.95 -14.87 7.16
C VAL A 341 23.71 -15.73 7.49
N VAL A 342 23.34 -15.79 8.77
CA VAL A 342 22.19 -16.54 9.29
C VAL A 342 21.27 -15.63 10.10
N ARG A 343 20.02 -16.04 10.27
CA ARG A 343 19.00 -15.25 10.98
C ARG A 343 19.42 -14.98 12.42
N TRP A 344 19.59 -16.02 13.22
CA TRP A 344 19.86 -15.95 14.63
C TRP A 344 21.35 -15.86 14.96
N LEU A 345 21.71 -15.15 16.02
CA LEU A 345 23.09 -15.07 16.47
C LEU A 345 23.64 -16.46 16.81
N PRO A 346 24.66 -16.97 16.08
CA PRO A 346 25.18 -18.31 16.27
C PRO A 346 25.65 -18.60 17.69
N GLY A 347 25.38 -19.81 18.20
CA GLY A 347 25.80 -20.26 19.53
C GLY A 347 24.94 -19.72 20.69
N ARG A 348 23.79 -19.10 20.40
CA ARG A 348 22.83 -18.69 21.40
C ARG A 348 21.59 -19.57 21.36
N ALA A 349 21.16 -20.02 22.55
CA ALA A 349 19.90 -20.71 22.75
C ALA A 349 18.79 -19.71 23.10
N PHE A 350 17.57 -20.08 22.78
CA PHE A 350 16.38 -19.40 23.26
C PHE A 350 16.23 -19.57 24.78
N LYS A 351 15.84 -18.52 25.51
CA LYS A 351 15.62 -18.58 26.95
C LYS A 351 14.35 -19.33 27.32
N LYS A 352 13.34 -19.31 26.46
CA LYS A 352 12.15 -20.16 26.52
C LYS A 352 12.25 -21.21 25.42
N GLN A 353 12.02 -22.48 25.77
CA GLN A 353 11.77 -23.54 24.80
C GLN A 353 10.43 -23.30 24.14
N ASP A 354 10.40 -22.44 23.14
CA ASP A 354 9.29 -22.38 22.21
C ASP A 354 9.44 -23.56 21.25
N LYS A 355 8.52 -24.50 21.33
CA LYS A 355 8.49 -25.69 20.44
C LYS A 355 8.04 -25.35 19.01
N SER A 356 8.05 -24.05 18.67
CA SER A 356 7.71 -23.61 17.32
C SER A 356 8.82 -23.99 16.35
N GLU A 357 8.46 -24.18 15.10
CA GLU A 357 9.38 -24.48 14.00
C GLU A 357 10.49 -23.45 13.77
N GLU A 358 10.52 -22.36 14.54
CA GLU A 358 11.49 -21.26 14.45
C GLU A 358 12.83 -21.55 15.17
N GLU A 359 12.91 -22.60 15.99
CA GLU A 359 14.09 -22.90 16.84
C GLU A 359 15.29 -23.50 16.10
N ASP A 360 15.15 -23.96 14.84
CA ASP A 360 16.27 -24.49 14.08
C ASP A 360 17.19 -23.39 13.56
N SER A 361 18.36 -23.24 14.16
CA SER A 361 19.37 -22.26 13.76
C SER A 361 19.87 -22.41 12.31
N GLY A 362 19.58 -23.55 11.67
CA GLY A 362 19.89 -23.83 10.27
C GLY A 362 18.72 -23.54 9.32
N ARG A 363 17.57 -23.16 9.83
CA ARG A 363 16.39 -22.80 9.05
C ARG A 363 16.59 -21.44 8.41
N ALA A 364 16.39 -21.37 7.11
CA ALA A 364 16.32 -20.13 6.35
C ALA A 364 14.86 -19.85 6.00
N ASP A 365 14.40 -18.66 6.37
CA ASP A 365 13.25 -18.01 5.82
C ASP A 365 13.71 -17.28 4.55
N SER A 366 13.05 -17.54 3.42
CA SER A 366 13.51 -17.07 2.12
C SER A 366 13.52 -15.56 2.00
N TRP A 367 12.47 -14.90 2.49
CA TRP A 367 12.39 -13.45 2.57
C TRP A 367 13.48 -12.90 3.50
N TYR A 368 13.59 -13.43 4.70
CA TYR A 368 14.43 -12.91 5.75
C TYR A 368 15.93 -12.92 5.40
N ILE A 369 16.43 -14.04 4.85
CA ILE A 369 17.83 -14.15 4.47
C ILE A 369 18.19 -13.17 3.35
N HIS A 370 17.29 -12.98 2.37
CA HIS A 370 17.55 -12.08 1.26
C HIS A 370 17.46 -10.60 1.70
N HIS A 371 16.61 -10.26 2.67
CA HIS A 371 16.61 -8.91 3.29
C HIS A 371 17.90 -8.62 4.02
N THR A 372 18.44 -9.59 4.76
CA THR A 372 19.76 -9.43 5.39
C THR A 372 20.84 -9.20 4.32
N LEU A 373 20.83 -9.97 3.22
CA LEU A 373 21.77 -9.78 2.11
C LEU A 373 21.59 -8.43 1.41
N LEU A 374 20.36 -8.00 1.13
CA LEU A 374 20.05 -6.68 0.57
C LEU A 374 20.68 -5.55 1.39
N ASN A 375 20.48 -5.59 2.70
CA ASN A 375 20.98 -4.55 3.60
C ASN A 375 22.51 -4.60 3.77
N LEU A 376 23.12 -5.79 3.75
CA LEU A 376 24.58 -5.91 3.67
C LEU A 376 25.13 -5.33 2.36
N GLY A 377 24.42 -5.53 1.24
CA GLY A 377 24.73 -4.92 -0.04
C GLY A 377 24.66 -3.38 0.01
N ARG A 378 23.59 -2.81 0.59
CA ARG A 378 23.44 -1.36 0.82
C ARG A 378 24.60 -0.80 1.66
N LEU A 379 24.94 -1.45 2.79
CA LEU A 379 26.09 -1.04 3.61
C LEU A 379 27.42 -1.14 2.85
N ALA A 380 27.58 -2.14 1.99
CA ALA A 380 28.78 -2.28 1.16
C ALA A 380 28.87 -1.14 0.10
N GLU A 381 27.75 -0.74 -0.50
CA GLU A 381 27.66 0.42 -1.41
C GLU A 381 27.98 1.74 -0.67
N MET A 382 27.64 1.85 0.63
CA MET A 382 28.05 2.96 1.52
C MET A 382 29.51 2.88 1.97
N GLY A 383 30.28 1.88 1.49
CA GLY A 383 31.72 1.74 1.79
C GLY A 383 32.06 0.91 3.01
N ASP A 384 31.13 0.22 3.68
CA ASP A 384 31.42 -0.67 4.79
C ASP A 384 32.14 -1.95 4.31
N LYS A 385 33.46 -2.02 4.60
CA LYS A 385 34.32 -3.12 4.14
C LYS A 385 33.94 -4.47 4.78
N ASN A 386 33.45 -4.47 6.01
CA ASN A 386 33.06 -5.68 6.71
C ASN A 386 31.74 -6.23 6.16
N ALA A 387 30.76 -5.36 5.95
CA ALA A 387 29.51 -5.73 5.27
C ALA A 387 29.78 -6.24 3.86
N LYS A 388 30.66 -5.56 3.08
CA LYS A 388 31.07 -6.02 1.73
C LYS A 388 31.65 -7.45 1.76
N ARG A 389 32.54 -7.76 2.69
CA ARG A 389 33.10 -9.11 2.84
C ARG A 389 32.03 -10.15 3.15
N ILE A 390 31.20 -9.92 4.18
CA ILE A 390 30.15 -10.85 4.58
C ILE A 390 29.14 -11.04 3.44
N PHE A 391 28.79 -9.97 2.75
CA PHE A 391 27.90 -9.99 1.58
C PHE A 391 28.43 -10.95 0.52
N PHE A 392 29.65 -10.74 0.00
CA PHE A 392 30.22 -11.59 -1.04
C PHE A 392 30.45 -13.03 -0.62
N GLU A 393 30.89 -13.27 0.63
CA GLU A 393 31.06 -14.64 1.17
C GLU A 393 29.69 -15.40 1.21
N SER A 394 28.59 -14.69 1.45
CA SER A 394 27.24 -15.28 1.51
C SER A 394 26.57 -15.50 0.12
N LEU A 395 27.11 -14.91 -0.96
CA LEU A 395 26.47 -15.04 -2.29
C LEU A 395 26.59 -16.44 -2.89
N THR A 396 27.63 -17.21 -2.56
CA THR A 396 27.79 -18.57 -3.11
C THR A 396 26.68 -19.50 -2.63
N PRO A 397 26.37 -19.65 -1.33
CA PRO A 397 25.23 -20.44 -0.89
C PRO A 397 23.88 -19.88 -1.36
N ALA A 398 23.71 -18.54 -1.42
CA ALA A 398 22.49 -17.93 -1.94
C ALA A 398 22.26 -18.30 -3.42
N THR A 399 23.31 -18.24 -4.26
CA THR A 399 23.22 -18.64 -5.68
C THR A 399 22.96 -20.14 -5.83
N LYS A 400 23.57 -20.98 -4.95
CA LYS A 400 23.30 -22.43 -4.94
C LYS A 400 21.83 -22.71 -4.61
N ALA A 401 21.27 -22.04 -3.62
CA ALA A 401 19.85 -22.16 -3.25
C ALA A 401 18.93 -21.69 -4.39
N ALA A 402 19.22 -20.52 -4.99
CA ALA A 402 18.45 -19.99 -6.13
C ALA A 402 18.37 -20.99 -7.29
N ARG A 403 19.49 -21.60 -7.67
CA ARG A 403 19.54 -22.60 -8.74
C ARG A 403 18.86 -23.92 -8.37
N HIS A 404 19.01 -24.36 -7.11
CA HIS A 404 18.35 -25.57 -6.61
C HIS A 404 16.84 -25.46 -6.67
N PHE A 405 16.29 -24.33 -6.22
CA PHE A 405 14.86 -24.03 -6.26
C PHE A 405 14.39 -23.48 -7.61
N GLN A 406 15.24 -23.46 -8.64
CA GLN A 406 14.92 -22.92 -9.97
C GLN A 406 14.36 -21.50 -9.92
N TYR A 407 14.86 -20.67 -8.98
CA TYR A 407 14.41 -19.30 -8.70
C TYR A 407 12.93 -19.19 -8.26
N GLN A 408 12.41 -20.24 -7.61
CA GLN A 408 11.08 -20.26 -6.96
C GLN A 408 11.28 -20.75 -5.54
N TRP A 409 11.32 -19.83 -4.59
CA TRP A 409 11.66 -20.16 -3.21
C TRP A 409 10.47 -20.71 -2.43
N PRO A 410 10.70 -21.76 -1.60
CA PRO A 410 9.76 -22.13 -0.54
C PRO A 410 9.77 -21.09 0.56
N VAL A 411 8.77 -21.09 1.43
CA VAL A 411 8.74 -20.20 2.61
C VAL A 411 9.92 -20.49 3.53
N PHE A 412 10.12 -21.77 3.91
CA PHE A 412 11.24 -22.18 4.74
C PHE A 412 12.01 -23.36 4.16
N TYR A 413 13.33 -23.30 4.30
CA TYR A 413 14.21 -24.39 3.91
C TYR A 413 15.43 -24.51 4.84
N GLN A 414 16.08 -25.65 4.86
CA GLN A 414 17.31 -25.88 5.61
C GLN A 414 18.51 -25.36 4.81
N LEU A 415 19.22 -24.36 5.33
CA LEU A 415 20.25 -23.60 4.59
C LEU A 415 21.38 -24.49 4.03
N LYS A 416 21.82 -25.54 4.77
CA LYS A 416 22.92 -26.40 4.34
C LYS A 416 22.51 -27.49 3.34
N THR A 417 21.35 -28.10 3.59
CA THR A 417 20.89 -29.26 2.81
C THR A 417 19.94 -28.87 1.69
N LEU A 418 19.40 -27.67 1.72
CA LEU A 418 18.35 -27.14 0.85
C LEU A 418 17.05 -27.97 0.91
N LYS A 419 16.88 -28.79 1.97
CA LYS A 419 15.61 -29.47 2.22
C LYS A 419 14.51 -28.48 2.49
N VAL A 420 13.40 -28.57 1.77
CA VAL A 420 12.20 -27.74 2.01
C VAL A 420 11.58 -28.17 3.34
N LEU A 421 11.37 -27.20 4.24
CA LEU A 421 10.71 -27.39 5.53
C LEU A 421 9.24 -26.96 5.45
N LYS A 422 8.94 -25.86 4.73
CA LYS A 422 7.61 -25.38 4.43
C LYS A 422 7.59 -24.81 3.01
N ALA A 423 6.84 -25.42 2.11
CA ALA A 423 6.81 -25.03 0.71
C ALA A 423 5.96 -23.78 0.50
N GLU A 424 4.78 -23.73 1.10
CA GLU A 424 3.76 -22.69 0.91
C GLU A 424 3.34 -22.10 2.26
N PHE A 425 2.87 -20.86 2.24
CA PHE A 425 2.32 -20.23 3.45
C PHE A 425 1.07 -20.97 3.94
N GLU A 426 0.13 -21.20 3.02
CA GLU A 426 -1.04 -22.08 3.18
C GLU A 426 -1.16 -23.01 1.97
N PRO A 427 -1.75 -24.20 2.11
CA PRO A 427 -1.91 -25.15 1.01
C PRO A 427 -2.61 -24.52 -0.20
N GLY A 428 -1.98 -24.61 -1.37
CA GLY A 428 -2.49 -24.07 -2.64
C GLY A 428 -2.34 -22.56 -2.85
N LYS A 429 -1.70 -21.85 -1.89
CA LYS A 429 -1.46 -20.41 -2.03
C LYS A 429 -0.03 -20.06 -2.47
N GLY A 430 0.81 -21.07 -2.63
CA GLY A 430 2.17 -20.91 -3.13
C GLY A 430 3.16 -20.43 -2.08
N GLY A 431 4.41 -20.30 -2.51
CA GLY A 431 5.52 -19.78 -1.73
C GLY A 431 5.65 -18.27 -1.83
N GLU A 432 6.84 -17.78 -1.60
CA GLU A 432 7.15 -16.34 -1.61
C GLU A 432 7.45 -15.88 -3.05
N HIS A 433 6.39 -15.54 -3.78
CA HIS A 433 6.42 -15.25 -5.23
C HIS A 433 7.26 -14.04 -5.63
N ASP A 434 7.52 -13.11 -4.72
CA ASP A 434 8.30 -11.88 -4.95
C ASP A 434 9.77 -11.98 -4.53
N VAL A 435 10.18 -13.05 -3.82
CA VAL A 435 11.59 -13.32 -3.47
C VAL A 435 12.52 -13.38 -4.70
N PRO A 436 12.11 -13.88 -5.89
CA PRO A 436 12.95 -13.78 -7.09
C PRO A 436 13.39 -12.35 -7.42
N GLY A 437 12.54 -11.34 -7.20
CA GLY A 437 12.88 -9.94 -7.39
C GLY A 437 13.85 -9.44 -6.33
N LEU A 438 13.63 -9.79 -5.07
CA LEU A 438 14.53 -9.44 -3.97
C LEU A 438 15.93 -10.05 -4.16
N TYR A 439 16.01 -11.34 -4.53
CA TYR A 439 17.28 -11.97 -4.88
C TYR A 439 17.96 -11.29 -6.07
N ALA A 440 17.19 -10.93 -7.11
CA ALA A 440 17.75 -10.22 -8.26
C ALA A 440 18.31 -8.85 -7.87
N HIS A 441 17.70 -8.16 -6.90
CA HIS A 441 18.23 -6.91 -6.36
C HIS A 441 19.60 -7.15 -5.70
N VAL A 442 19.72 -8.16 -4.85
CA VAL A 442 21.00 -8.57 -4.24
C VAL A 442 22.06 -8.87 -5.34
N MET A 443 21.67 -9.54 -6.41
CA MET A 443 22.59 -9.81 -7.53
C MET A 443 22.99 -8.53 -8.29
N LEU A 444 22.10 -7.55 -8.46
CA LEU A 444 22.47 -6.26 -9.06
C LEU A 444 23.43 -5.44 -8.18
N GLN A 445 23.24 -5.48 -6.86
CA GLN A 445 24.23 -4.89 -5.93
C GLN A 445 25.60 -5.55 -6.07
N ALA A 446 25.64 -6.90 -6.16
CA ALA A 446 26.87 -7.63 -6.39
C ALA A 446 27.53 -7.24 -7.74
N TYR A 447 26.72 -7.05 -8.79
CA TYR A 447 27.21 -6.55 -10.08
C TYR A 447 27.76 -5.12 -9.98
N SER A 448 27.05 -4.21 -9.33
CA SER A 448 27.48 -2.82 -9.09
C SER A 448 28.83 -2.76 -8.36
N LEU A 449 29.01 -3.58 -7.32
CA LEU A 449 30.19 -3.60 -6.47
C LEU A 449 31.41 -4.32 -7.06
N SER A 450 31.21 -5.23 -8.02
CA SER A 450 32.29 -6.09 -8.58
C SER A 450 32.48 -5.98 -10.08
N HIS A 451 31.49 -5.48 -10.81
CA HIS A 451 31.40 -5.48 -12.28
C HIS A 451 31.42 -6.86 -12.93
N GLU A 452 31.23 -7.95 -12.15
CA GLU A 452 31.22 -9.30 -12.66
C GLU A 452 29.87 -9.66 -13.33
N LYS A 453 29.88 -9.83 -14.66
CA LYS A 453 28.69 -10.12 -15.49
C LYS A 453 27.86 -11.32 -15.01
N ARG A 454 28.47 -12.28 -14.31
CA ARG A 454 27.74 -13.45 -13.77
C ARG A 454 26.57 -13.03 -12.88
N TYR A 455 26.72 -11.97 -12.08
CA TYR A 455 25.66 -11.49 -11.19
C TYR A 455 24.50 -10.83 -11.97
N LEU A 456 24.80 -10.11 -13.03
CA LEU A 456 23.76 -9.57 -13.92
C LEU A 456 22.95 -10.70 -14.57
N VAL A 457 23.63 -11.77 -15.02
CA VAL A 457 22.96 -12.95 -15.61
C VAL A 457 22.07 -13.67 -14.58
N GLU A 458 22.52 -13.78 -13.32
CA GLU A 458 21.69 -14.36 -12.24
C GLU A 458 20.47 -13.49 -11.95
N ALA A 459 20.60 -12.16 -11.92
CA ALA A 459 19.47 -11.25 -11.76
C ALA A 459 18.43 -11.41 -12.88
N GLU A 460 18.89 -11.44 -14.16
CA GLU A 460 17.99 -11.62 -15.31
C GLU A 460 17.23 -12.97 -15.27
N LYS A 461 17.88 -14.04 -14.81
CA LYS A 461 17.23 -15.36 -14.62
C LYS A 461 16.15 -15.30 -13.54
N ALA A 462 16.46 -14.69 -12.40
CA ALA A 462 15.54 -14.62 -11.27
C ALA A 462 14.27 -13.84 -11.63
N VAL A 463 14.40 -12.62 -12.16
CA VAL A 463 13.22 -11.80 -12.52
C VAL A 463 12.34 -12.43 -13.60
N SER A 464 12.86 -13.40 -14.37
CA SER A 464 12.04 -14.13 -15.35
C SER A 464 10.89 -14.92 -14.69
N ARG A 465 10.99 -15.23 -13.40
CA ARG A 465 9.99 -15.97 -12.62
C ARG A 465 8.83 -15.09 -12.13
N LEU A 466 8.99 -13.79 -12.15
CA LEU A 466 7.91 -12.85 -11.80
C LEU A 466 6.82 -12.78 -12.88
N LYS A 467 7.15 -13.19 -14.12
CA LYS A 467 6.23 -13.14 -15.26
C LYS A 467 5.09 -14.17 -15.12
N GLY A 468 3.87 -13.74 -15.44
CA GLY A 468 2.68 -14.61 -15.51
C GLY A 468 1.84 -14.59 -14.24
N SER A 469 2.28 -13.92 -13.17
CA SER A 469 1.54 -13.80 -11.92
C SER A 469 0.41 -12.75 -11.98
N GLY A 470 0.50 -11.80 -12.93
CA GLY A 470 -0.49 -10.71 -13.05
C GLY A 470 -0.62 -9.93 -11.74
N LEU A 471 -1.84 -9.69 -11.27
CA LEU A 471 -2.12 -8.99 -10.00
C LEU A 471 -2.11 -9.92 -8.76
N ASN A 472 -1.51 -11.10 -8.85
CA ASN A 472 -1.34 -12.05 -7.74
C ASN A 472 0.15 -12.29 -7.41
N LEU A 473 1.02 -11.36 -7.77
CA LEU A 473 2.45 -11.46 -7.52
C LEU A 473 2.81 -11.20 -6.05
N LEU A 474 2.10 -10.31 -5.38
CA LEU A 474 2.46 -9.83 -4.06
C LEU A 474 2.40 -10.93 -3.00
N TYR A 475 3.52 -11.17 -2.34
CA TYR A 475 3.60 -11.85 -1.06
C TYR A 475 3.83 -10.83 0.07
N GLN A 476 4.79 -9.89 -0.12
CA GLN A 476 5.09 -8.83 0.82
C GLN A 476 5.23 -7.49 0.09
N THR A 477 4.67 -6.42 0.67
CA THR A 477 4.52 -5.13 -0.01
C THR A 477 5.86 -4.50 -0.40
N ASN A 478 6.83 -4.43 0.53
CA ASN A 478 8.16 -3.89 0.27
C ASN A 478 8.94 -4.75 -0.74
N ASN A 479 8.89 -6.09 -0.67
CA ASN A 479 9.55 -6.98 -1.62
C ASN A 479 9.02 -6.84 -3.04
N THR A 480 7.69 -6.77 -3.18
CA THR A 480 7.07 -6.60 -4.49
C THR A 480 7.47 -5.25 -5.10
N LEU A 481 7.52 -4.18 -4.31
CA LEU A 481 7.94 -2.87 -4.80
C LEU A 481 9.46 -2.85 -5.12
N LEU A 482 10.31 -3.51 -4.32
CA LEU A 482 11.74 -3.77 -4.63
C LEU A 482 11.91 -4.52 -5.94
N SER A 483 11.05 -5.50 -6.22
CA SER A 483 11.02 -6.20 -7.52
C SER A 483 10.77 -5.22 -8.67
N GLY A 484 9.91 -4.23 -8.47
CA GLY A 484 9.70 -3.12 -9.42
C GLY A 484 10.97 -2.30 -9.66
N VAL A 485 11.69 -1.94 -8.60
CA VAL A 485 12.96 -1.19 -8.69
C VAL A 485 14.02 -1.96 -9.46
N VAL A 486 14.25 -3.24 -9.12
CA VAL A 486 15.28 -4.04 -9.81
C VAL A 486 14.97 -4.19 -11.30
N LEU A 487 13.70 -4.36 -11.65
CA LEU A 487 13.24 -4.42 -13.04
C LEU A 487 13.45 -3.07 -13.77
N ALA A 488 13.17 -1.95 -13.13
CA ALA A 488 13.46 -0.61 -13.67
C ALA A 488 14.97 -0.41 -13.90
N ARG A 489 15.82 -0.81 -12.95
CA ARG A 489 17.29 -0.79 -13.08
C ARG A 489 17.78 -1.69 -14.22
N LEU A 490 17.25 -2.93 -14.35
CA LEU A 490 17.57 -3.83 -15.45
C LEU A 490 17.15 -3.25 -16.81
N TRP A 491 16.00 -2.56 -16.88
CA TRP A 491 15.60 -1.85 -18.08
C TRP A 491 16.60 -0.76 -18.44
N ARG A 492 17.01 0.07 -17.48
CA ARG A 492 18.03 1.12 -17.71
C ARG A 492 19.37 0.54 -18.17
N LEU A 493 19.81 -0.58 -17.59
CA LEU A 493 21.08 -1.23 -17.94
C LEU A 493 21.06 -1.94 -19.31
N THR A 494 19.93 -2.52 -19.70
CA THR A 494 19.86 -3.42 -20.85
C THR A 494 19.03 -2.92 -22.02
N GLY A 495 18.21 -1.87 -21.84
CA GLY A 495 17.26 -1.37 -22.82
C GLY A 495 16.08 -2.30 -23.10
N LYS A 496 16.00 -3.47 -22.46
CA LYS A 496 14.97 -4.49 -22.72
C LYS A 496 13.61 -4.06 -22.16
N LYS A 497 12.69 -3.64 -23.04
CA LYS A 497 11.33 -3.16 -22.68
C LYS A 497 10.57 -4.09 -21.71
N LYS A 498 10.74 -5.42 -21.85
CA LYS A 498 10.09 -6.39 -20.99
C LYS A 498 10.30 -6.15 -19.48
N TYR A 499 11.43 -5.56 -19.08
CA TYR A 499 11.70 -5.25 -17.67
C TYR A 499 10.95 -4.00 -17.21
N ARG A 500 10.91 -2.96 -18.04
CA ARG A 500 10.05 -1.79 -17.79
C ARG A 500 8.59 -2.24 -17.61
N ASP A 501 8.09 -3.05 -18.54
CA ASP A 501 6.70 -3.51 -18.55
C ASP A 501 6.37 -4.33 -17.30
N LEU A 502 7.26 -5.26 -16.89
CA LEU A 502 7.05 -6.07 -15.69
C LEU A 502 7.19 -5.25 -14.40
N SER A 503 7.99 -4.17 -14.39
CA SER A 503 8.08 -3.27 -13.23
C SER A 503 6.75 -2.58 -12.91
N ILE A 504 5.96 -2.26 -13.95
CA ILE A 504 4.62 -1.69 -13.81
C ILE A 504 3.66 -2.69 -13.16
N VAL A 505 3.79 -3.99 -13.50
CA VAL A 505 3.01 -5.05 -12.86
C VAL A 505 3.31 -5.12 -11.35
N CYS A 506 4.57 -4.97 -10.94
CA CYS A 506 4.93 -4.93 -9.52
C CYS A 506 4.30 -3.74 -8.79
N VAL A 507 4.34 -2.54 -9.39
CA VAL A 507 3.67 -1.36 -8.81
C VAL A 507 2.17 -1.55 -8.72
N ALA A 508 1.54 -2.10 -9.75
CA ALA A 508 0.11 -2.39 -9.73
C ALA A 508 -0.28 -3.37 -8.61
N ASN A 509 0.56 -4.40 -8.36
CA ASN A 509 0.35 -5.33 -7.25
C ASN A 509 0.43 -4.64 -5.88
N MET A 510 1.38 -3.73 -5.67
CA MET A 510 1.49 -2.95 -4.44
C MET A 510 0.27 -2.04 -4.26
N ILE A 511 -0.06 -1.25 -5.28
CA ILE A 511 -1.20 -0.31 -5.24
C ILE A 511 -2.54 -1.05 -5.04
N ALA A 512 -2.68 -2.25 -5.59
CA ALA A 512 -3.85 -3.09 -5.37
C ALA A 512 -4.06 -3.50 -3.90
N ARG A 513 -3.08 -3.33 -3.02
CA ARG A 513 -3.15 -3.64 -1.57
C ARG A 513 -3.28 -2.40 -0.68
N VAL A 514 -3.40 -1.22 -1.28
CA VAL A 514 -3.52 0.04 -0.56
C VAL A 514 -4.98 0.30 -0.18
N TRP A 515 -5.21 0.71 1.05
CA TRP A 515 -6.52 1.11 1.56
C TRP A 515 -6.82 2.56 1.17
N MET A 516 -7.76 2.78 0.29
CA MET A 516 -8.13 4.13 -0.17
C MET A 516 -9.39 4.65 0.51
N TRP A 517 -9.49 4.45 1.83
CA TRP A 517 -10.59 4.90 2.65
C TRP A 517 -10.17 5.24 4.08
N GLU A 518 -10.94 6.07 4.73
CA GLU A 518 -10.72 6.51 6.11
C GLU A 518 -11.72 5.85 7.04
N CYS A 519 -11.23 5.17 8.08
CA CYS A 519 -12.06 4.53 9.09
C CYS A 519 -12.29 5.48 10.27
N ASP A 520 -13.54 5.86 10.52
CA ASP A 520 -13.94 6.79 11.60
C ASP A 520 -14.85 6.13 12.64
N TYR A 521 -14.58 4.88 12.98
CA TYR A 521 -15.28 4.17 14.06
C TYR A 521 -14.32 3.25 14.82
N GLY A 522 -14.79 2.70 15.93
CA GLY A 522 -14.01 1.79 16.77
C GLY A 522 -12.76 2.42 17.37
N PHE A 523 -11.65 1.70 17.35
CA PHE A 523 -10.33 2.22 17.76
C PHE A 523 -9.66 3.02 16.63
N ALA A 524 -9.94 2.67 15.37
CA ALA A 524 -9.33 3.32 14.22
C ALA A 524 -9.71 4.80 14.05
N LYS A 525 -10.83 5.27 14.63
CA LYS A 525 -11.19 6.72 14.65
C LYS A 525 -10.14 7.64 15.30
N HIS A 526 -9.14 7.09 15.96
CA HIS A 526 -8.08 7.84 16.63
C HIS A 526 -6.80 8.02 15.79
N TYR A 527 -6.77 7.43 14.60
CA TYR A 527 -5.65 7.55 13.65
C TYR A 527 -6.16 7.41 12.21
N THR A 528 -5.42 7.96 11.26
CA THR A 528 -5.80 7.82 9.85
C THR A 528 -5.43 6.44 9.31
N THR A 529 -6.31 5.88 8.49
CA THR A 529 -6.10 4.60 7.78
C THR A 529 -5.87 4.79 6.29
N PHE A 530 -6.12 6.00 5.77
CA PHE A 530 -6.07 6.32 4.35
C PHE A 530 -4.70 6.07 3.74
N MET A 531 -4.66 5.40 2.60
CA MET A 531 -3.45 4.97 1.87
C MET A 531 -2.52 4.04 2.68
N GLY A 532 -3.05 3.32 3.68
CA GLY A 532 -2.32 2.22 4.32
C GLY A 532 -2.13 1.04 3.37
N ALA A 533 -1.03 0.32 3.50
CA ALA A 533 -0.78 -0.89 2.73
C ALA A 533 -0.59 -2.10 3.66
N SER A 534 -1.27 -3.22 3.37
CA SER A 534 -1.04 -4.46 4.11
C SER A 534 0.41 -4.92 3.92
N PRO A 535 1.15 -5.28 4.98
CA PRO A 535 2.54 -5.70 4.88
C PRO A 535 2.68 -7.02 4.12
N LEU A 536 1.77 -7.95 4.35
CA LEU A 536 1.72 -9.28 3.73
C LEU A 536 0.39 -9.50 3.02
N HIS A 537 0.34 -10.49 2.15
CA HIS A 537 -0.80 -10.83 1.29
C HIS A 537 -2.16 -10.87 2.01
N GLU A 538 -2.22 -11.31 3.27
CA GLU A 538 -3.47 -11.52 4.02
C GLU A 538 -3.51 -10.82 5.39
N CYS A 539 -2.59 -9.91 5.67
CA CYS A 539 -2.61 -9.16 6.92
C CYS A 539 -3.75 -8.14 6.96
N GLU A 540 -4.38 -8.05 8.11
CA GLU A 540 -5.48 -7.13 8.39
C GLU A 540 -5.02 -5.86 9.13
N TYR A 541 -3.75 -5.49 8.97
CA TYR A 541 -3.15 -4.31 9.57
C TYR A 541 -2.10 -3.69 8.63
N VAL A 542 -1.66 -2.49 8.92
CA VAL A 542 -0.49 -1.86 8.34
C VAL A 542 0.67 -1.98 9.32
N ALA A 543 1.91 -2.19 8.83
CA ALA A 543 3.08 -2.42 9.66
C ALA A 543 4.16 -1.37 9.44
N ALA A 544 4.76 -0.90 10.55
CA ALA A 544 5.70 0.22 10.54
C ALA A 544 6.95 -0.06 9.70
N TYR A 545 7.51 -1.26 9.78
CA TYR A 545 8.74 -1.62 9.06
C TYR A 545 8.54 -1.67 7.54
N GLU A 546 7.55 -2.43 7.08
CA GLU A 546 7.29 -2.58 5.65
C GLU A 546 6.88 -1.26 4.99
N GLU A 547 6.09 -0.44 5.69
CA GLU A 547 5.73 0.88 5.19
C GLU A 547 6.92 1.83 5.17
N ALA A 548 7.80 1.80 6.16
CA ALA A 548 9.02 2.60 6.16
C ALA A 548 9.92 2.25 4.96
N GLU A 549 10.14 0.96 4.71
CA GLU A 549 10.90 0.54 3.53
C GLU A 549 10.21 0.99 2.23
N ALA A 550 8.87 0.86 2.15
CA ALA A 550 8.11 1.21 0.96
C ALA A 550 8.23 2.69 0.58
N ILE A 551 8.41 3.63 1.54
CA ILE A 551 8.71 5.04 1.21
C ILE A 551 9.99 5.15 0.38
N GLY A 552 11.10 4.66 0.92
CA GLY A 552 12.41 4.77 0.26
C GLY A 552 12.41 4.08 -1.11
N ILE A 553 11.77 2.91 -1.19
CA ILE A 553 11.67 2.12 -2.41
C ILE A 553 10.79 2.83 -3.45
N ALA A 554 9.67 3.46 -3.06
CA ALA A 554 8.81 4.21 -3.96
C ALA A 554 9.54 5.42 -4.56
N VAL A 555 10.28 6.16 -3.74
CA VAL A 555 11.12 7.28 -4.19
C VAL A 555 12.17 6.77 -5.19
N GLU A 556 12.87 5.68 -4.87
CA GLU A 556 13.87 5.08 -5.74
C GLU A 556 13.28 4.58 -7.07
N TYR A 557 12.10 3.95 -7.02
CA TYR A 557 11.39 3.52 -8.23
C TYR A 557 11.08 4.71 -9.14
N LEU A 558 10.49 5.77 -8.58
CA LEU A 558 10.13 6.97 -9.34
C LEU A 558 11.36 7.66 -9.94
N LYS A 559 12.47 7.78 -9.19
CA LYS A 559 13.76 8.28 -9.72
C LYS A 559 14.30 7.40 -10.85
N THR A 560 14.23 6.08 -10.71
CA THR A 560 14.80 5.14 -11.67
C THR A 560 13.99 5.05 -12.95
N ILE A 561 12.65 4.95 -12.87
CA ILE A 561 11.78 4.76 -14.03
C ILE A 561 11.50 6.07 -14.77
N GLY A 562 11.37 7.18 -14.02
CA GLY A 562 11.04 8.51 -14.55
C GLY A 562 9.70 8.51 -15.29
N ASP A 563 9.65 9.26 -16.39
CA ASP A 563 8.44 9.43 -17.20
C ASP A 563 8.03 8.16 -17.99
N ALA A 564 8.85 7.09 -17.95
CA ALA A 564 8.48 5.82 -18.55
C ALA A 564 7.43 5.05 -17.72
N ALA A 565 7.17 5.46 -16.47
CA ALA A 565 6.04 4.95 -15.70
C ALA A 565 4.72 5.58 -16.16
N PRO A 566 3.60 4.83 -16.16
CA PRO A 566 2.26 5.39 -16.36
C PRO A 566 1.99 6.55 -15.38
N GLN A 567 1.28 7.59 -15.84
CA GLN A 567 0.94 8.75 -15.01
C GLN A 567 0.18 8.34 -13.75
N GLY A 568 -0.79 7.41 -13.88
CA GLY A 568 -1.52 6.89 -12.73
C GLY A 568 -0.63 6.22 -11.69
N ALA A 569 0.43 5.50 -12.10
CA ALA A 569 1.40 4.92 -11.18
C ALA A 569 2.20 6.00 -10.44
N ARG A 570 2.68 7.03 -11.14
CA ARG A 570 3.43 8.15 -10.55
C ARG A 570 2.59 8.91 -9.54
N MET A 571 1.33 9.19 -9.88
CA MET A 571 0.36 9.84 -9.01
C MET A 571 0.10 9.03 -7.75
N LEU A 572 -0.29 7.77 -7.88
CA LEU A 572 -0.68 6.92 -6.75
C LEU A 572 0.48 6.62 -5.80
N LEU A 573 1.71 6.45 -6.32
CA LEU A 573 2.90 6.30 -5.47
C LEU A 573 3.24 7.59 -4.71
N ALA A 574 3.09 8.76 -5.33
CA ALA A 574 3.32 10.04 -4.65
C ALA A 574 2.29 10.29 -3.55
N GLU A 575 1.02 10.00 -3.81
CA GLU A 575 -0.05 10.09 -2.79
C GLU A 575 0.17 9.07 -1.67
N TYR A 576 0.62 7.84 -1.97
CA TYR A 576 0.99 6.85 -0.96
C TYR A 576 2.07 7.38 -0.01
N VAL A 577 3.16 7.95 -0.54
CA VAL A 577 4.24 8.53 0.27
C VAL A 577 3.72 9.68 1.14
N LYS A 578 2.94 10.61 0.56
CA LYS A 578 2.34 11.74 1.26
C LYS A 578 1.51 11.30 2.46
N PHE A 579 0.60 10.34 2.26
CA PHE A 579 -0.27 9.87 3.33
C PHE A 579 0.47 8.99 4.34
N LEU A 580 1.52 8.28 3.94
CA LEU A 580 2.34 7.53 4.88
C LEU A 580 3.11 8.47 5.82
N LEU A 581 3.70 9.56 5.30
CA LEU A 581 4.34 10.60 6.13
C LEU A 581 3.36 11.22 7.15
N HIS A 582 2.09 11.33 6.79
CA HIS A 582 1.04 11.78 7.68
C HIS A 582 0.62 10.70 8.69
N ARG A 583 0.43 9.43 8.26
CA ARG A 583 -0.04 8.32 9.06
C ARG A 583 1.04 7.78 10.01
N GLY A 584 2.29 7.80 9.59
CA GLY A 584 3.41 7.16 10.30
C GLY A 584 3.60 7.63 11.74
N LYS A 585 3.19 8.85 12.09
CA LYS A 585 3.21 9.35 13.48
C LYS A 585 2.38 8.50 14.45
N TYR A 586 1.34 7.86 13.97
CA TYR A 586 0.45 7.06 14.80
C TYR A 586 0.99 5.67 15.14
N TYR A 587 2.08 5.24 14.48
CA TYR A 587 2.81 4.06 14.96
C TYR A 587 3.44 4.30 16.34
N PHE A 588 3.77 5.54 16.69
CA PHE A 588 4.35 5.88 17.99
C PHE A 588 3.25 5.95 19.05
N PRO A 589 3.31 5.08 20.10
CA PRO A 589 2.21 4.92 21.06
C PRO A 589 1.92 6.16 21.92
N GLU A 590 2.84 7.11 22.03
CA GLU A 590 2.59 8.41 22.69
C GLU A 590 1.56 9.26 21.94
N ASN A 591 1.43 9.09 20.62
CA ASN A 591 0.49 9.85 19.79
C ASN A 591 -0.94 9.26 19.79
N LEU A 592 -1.16 8.17 20.51
CA LEU A 592 -2.46 7.47 20.60
C LEU A 592 -3.02 7.56 22.02
N PRO A 593 -4.35 7.63 22.19
CA PRO A 593 -4.97 7.41 23.49
C PRO A 593 -4.63 6.02 24.08
N ALA A 594 -4.43 5.92 25.38
CA ALA A 594 -4.03 4.66 26.03
C ALA A 594 -4.97 3.48 25.71
N LYS A 595 -6.27 3.72 25.61
CA LYS A 595 -7.29 2.70 25.32
C LYS A 595 -7.19 2.12 23.90
N VAL A 596 -6.50 2.79 22.99
CA VAL A 596 -6.34 2.36 21.60
C VAL A 596 -5.24 1.32 21.47
N VAL A 597 -4.28 1.31 22.40
CA VAL A 597 -3.10 0.45 22.39
C VAL A 597 -3.36 -0.80 23.24
N ALA A 598 -2.99 -1.96 22.71
CA ALA A 598 -3.16 -3.24 23.41
C ALA A 598 -2.38 -3.27 24.74
N ALA A 599 -3.03 -3.74 25.81
CA ALA A 599 -2.41 -3.87 27.11
C ALA A 599 -1.46 -5.09 27.22
N SER A 600 -1.72 -6.12 26.40
CA SER A 600 -0.93 -7.37 26.38
C SER A 600 -0.61 -7.73 24.92
N PRO A 601 0.53 -7.26 24.41
CA PRO A 601 0.94 -7.61 23.05
C PRO A 601 1.37 -9.07 22.95
N LYS A 602 1.38 -9.61 21.73
CA LYS A 602 1.84 -10.97 21.43
C LYS A 602 3.35 -11.12 21.66
N GLU A 603 4.14 -10.07 21.31
CA GLU A 603 5.59 -10.05 21.41
C GLU A 603 6.05 -8.92 22.33
N GLY A 604 6.97 -9.24 23.25
CA GLY A 604 7.59 -8.26 24.15
C GLY A 604 6.59 -7.51 25.03
N LYS A 605 6.73 -6.19 25.08
CA LYS A 605 5.85 -5.28 25.83
C LYS A 605 5.75 -3.93 25.13
N ILE A 606 4.74 -3.15 25.50
CA ILE A 606 4.57 -1.77 25.03
C ILE A 606 4.92 -0.80 26.16
N ASP A 607 5.93 0.03 25.96
CA ASP A 607 6.28 1.16 26.82
C ASP A 607 6.02 2.47 26.07
N ARG A 608 4.94 3.15 26.42
CA ARG A 608 4.49 4.38 25.76
C ARG A 608 5.42 5.59 25.92
N ARG A 609 6.45 5.47 26.76
CA ARG A 609 7.47 6.53 26.94
C ARG A 609 8.59 6.42 25.92
N LEU A 610 8.63 5.34 25.14
CA LEU A 610 9.65 5.11 24.12
C LEU A 610 9.12 5.52 22.75
N ALA A 611 9.91 6.32 22.04
CA ALA A 611 9.66 6.63 20.64
C ALA A 611 10.08 5.44 19.75
N ILE A 612 9.46 4.30 19.99
CA ILE A 612 9.59 3.06 19.22
C ILE A 612 8.20 2.72 18.67
N PRO A 613 8.05 2.46 17.37
CA PRO A 613 6.74 2.25 16.78
C PRO A 613 6.08 0.94 17.20
N LEU A 614 4.74 0.94 17.20
CA LEU A 614 3.96 -0.28 17.21
C LEU A 614 4.14 -0.99 15.86
N GLU A 615 4.17 -2.31 15.86
CA GLU A 615 4.22 -3.04 14.58
C GLU A 615 2.96 -2.76 13.77
N ASP A 616 1.79 -2.84 14.39
CA ASP A 616 0.51 -2.94 13.73
C ASP A 616 -0.48 -1.82 14.11
N LEU A 617 -1.16 -1.30 13.08
CA LEU A 617 -2.40 -0.54 13.20
C LEU A 617 -3.46 -1.19 12.30
N SER A 618 -4.68 -1.35 12.84
CA SER A 618 -5.79 -2.01 12.14
C SER A 618 -6.91 -1.03 11.83
N THR A 619 -7.87 -1.43 11.01
CA THR A 619 -9.13 -0.70 10.85
C THR A 619 -10.16 -1.13 11.90
N GLY A 620 -11.19 -0.32 12.10
CA GLY A 620 -12.40 -0.68 12.88
C GLY A 620 -12.17 -0.93 14.37
N TRP A 621 -12.58 -2.10 14.81
CA TRP A 621 -12.72 -2.45 16.22
C TRP A 621 -11.48 -3.09 16.85
N LYS A 622 -10.43 -3.37 16.09
CA LYS A 622 -9.20 -3.94 16.61
C LYS A 622 -8.29 -2.86 17.19
N GLN A 623 -7.73 -3.12 18.38
CA GLN A 623 -6.70 -2.24 18.96
C GLN A 623 -5.41 -2.27 18.14
N GLY A 624 -4.66 -1.19 18.14
CA GLY A 624 -3.29 -1.15 17.65
C GLY A 624 -2.30 -1.80 18.64
N GLY A 625 -1.15 -2.23 18.13
CA GLY A 625 -0.07 -2.80 18.95
C GLY A 625 -0.37 -4.19 19.49
N GLN A 626 -1.25 -4.95 18.87
CA GLN A 626 -1.54 -6.34 19.29
C GLN A 626 -0.35 -7.28 19.07
N VAL A 627 0.48 -7.01 18.05
CA VAL A 627 1.71 -7.77 17.80
C VAL A 627 2.80 -7.33 18.77
N GLY A 628 3.11 -6.04 18.85
CA GLY A 628 4.11 -5.52 19.77
C GLY A 628 4.64 -4.13 19.42
N GLN A 629 5.59 -3.66 20.19
CA GLN A 629 6.36 -2.44 19.91
C GLN A 629 7.67 -2.81 19.24
N GLU A 630 7.76 -2.52 17.96
CA GLU A 630 8.73 -3.06 17.01
C GLU A 630 10.02 -2.21 16.98
N VAL A 631 11.13 -2.78 17.45
CA VAL A 631 12.42 -2.05 17.45
C VAL A 631 12.95 -1.85 16.03
N TYR A 632 12.82 -2.83 15.14
CA TYR A 632 13.29 -2.67 13.75
C TYR A 632 12.39 -1.75 12.91
N GLY A 633 11.13 -1.57 13.27
CA GLY A 633 10.24 -0.54 12.71
C GLY A 633 10.68 0.89 13.03
N SER A 634 11.63 1.09 13.97
CA SER A 634 12.28 2.38 14.26
C SER A 634 12.86 3.06 13.02
N SER A 635 13.13 2.29 11.96
CA SER A 635 13.53 2.79 10.64
C SER A 635 12.57 3.85 10.07
N VAL A 636 11.27 3.83 10.45
CA VAL A 636 10.26 4.77 9.95
C VAL A 636 10.63 6.23 10.22
N SER A 637 11.21 6.55 11.38
CA SER A 637 11.62 7.92 11.70
C SER A 637 12.80 8.40 10.86
N PHE A 638 13.79 7.53 10.63
CA PHE A 638 14.99 7.85 9.85
C PHE A 638 14.67 7.97 8.36
N VAL A 639 13.93 6.99 7.81
CA VAL A 639 13.53 7.00 6.40
C VAL A 639 12.65 8.21 6.09
N SER A 640 11.66 8.51 6.94
CA SER A 640 10.78 9.68 6.75
C SER A 640 11.56 11.00 6.80
N CYS A 641 12.57 11.08 7.68
CA CYS A 641 13.44 12.25 7.76
C CYS A 641 14.25 12.43 6.48
N VAL A 642 14.97 11.39 6.04
CA VAL A 642 15.85 11.44 4.86
C VAL A 642 15.06 11.60 3.56
N SER A 643 13.89 10.96 3.44
CA SER A 643 13.10 10.99 2.21
C SER A 643 12.29 12.26 2.01
N ALA A 644 11.91 12.95 3.09
CA ALA A 644 10.99 14.07 3.04
C ALA A 644 11.63 15.43 3.36
N TYR A 645 12.89 15.47 3.85
CA TYR A 645 13.54 16.73 4.22
C TYR A 645 14.84 16.95 3.47
N LEU A 646 14.97 18.14 2.89
CA LEU A 646 16.25 18.66 2.39
C LEU A 646 16.97 19.40 3.52
N ASN A 647 18.22 18.99 3.78
CA ASN A 647 19.05 19.52 4.84
C ASN A 647 20.48 19.76 4.36
N TYR A 648 20.74 20.93 3.79
CA TYR A 648 22.05 21.28 3.28
C TYR A 648 22.95 21.93 4.36
N ALA A 649 24.24 21.65 4.32
CA ALA A 649 25.22 22.38 5.11
C ALA A 649 25.16 23.88 4.80
N ASN A 650 25.35 24.72 5.82
CA ASN A 650 25.25 26.19 5.77
C ASN A 650 23.86 26.76 5.41
N ALA A 651 22.88 25.92 5.02
CA ALA A 651 21.53 26.41 4.85
C ALA A 651 20.92 26.78 6.20
N PRO A 652 20.35 27.97 6.37
CA PRO A 652 19.67 28.37 7.60
C PRO A 652 18.26 27.78 7.72
N ILE A 653 17.84 27.04 6.71
CA ILE A 653 16.52 26.41 6.60
C ILE A 653 16.63 24.92 6.29
N MET A 654 15.57 24.19 6.63
CA MET A 654 15.23 22.88 6.09
C MET A 654 13.95 22.97 5.28
N VAL A 655 13.80 22.11 4.27
CA VAL A 655 12.59 22.03 3.44
C VAL A 655 11.96 20.67 3.60
N PHE A 656 10.72 20.63 4.06
CA PHE A 656 9.90 19.42 4.10
C PHE A 656 8.98 19.37 2.88
N CYS A 657 8.90 18.22 2.23
CA CYS A 657 8.01 17.97 1.08
C CYS A 657 7.13 16.75 1.38
N GLU A 658 5.82 16.86 1.17
CA GLU A 658 4.90 15.72 1.31
C GLU A 658 5.03 14.72 0.16
N TYR A 659 5.39 15.19 -1.04
CA TYR A 659 5.65 14.33 -2.21
C TYR A 659 7.11 13.90 -2.29
N PRO A 660 7.39 12.76 -2.97
CA PRO A 660 8.75 12.33 -3.27
C PRO A 660 9.59 13.43 -3.93
N ILE A 661 10.78 13.66 -3.40
CA ILE A 661 11.78 14.53 -4.01
C ILE A 661 12.55 13.68 -5.02
N LEU A 662 12.36 13.95 -6.32
CA LEU A 662 12.96 13.16 -7.41
C LEU A 662 14.37 13.61 -7.75
N ASP A 663 14.63 14.91 -7.62
CA ASP A 663 15.94 15.52 -7.83
C ASP A 663 16.05 16.77 -6.96
N ASP A 664 17.26 17.07 -6.48
CA ASP A 664 17.52 18.23 -5.66
C ASP A 664 18.99 18.68 -5.73
N GLU A 665 19.19 20.00 -5.74
CA GLU A 665 20.51 20.62 -5.68
C GLU A 665 20.45 21.87 -4.81
N GLY A 666 21.42 22.04 -3.90
CA GLY A 666 21.47 23.18 -2.98
C GLY A 666 22.85 23.81 -2.90
N HIS A 667 22.90 25.12 -3.07
CA HIS A 667 24.15 25.91 -3.00
C HIS A 667 23.98 27.05 -1.99
N PHE A 668 24.83 27.05 -0.95
CA PHE A 668 24.79 28.04 0.11
C PHE A 668 26.17 28.65 0.39
N ALA A 669 26.20 29.96 0.48
CA ALA A 669 27.34 30.71 0.98
C ALA A 669 27.49 30.60 2.50
N PRO A 670 28.65 30.95 3.08
CA PRO A 670 28.85 30.89 4.52
C PRO A 670 27.94 31.81 5.35
N ASP A 671 27.38 32.86 4.74
CA ASP A 671 26.41 33.77 5.36
C ASP A 671 24.96 33.22 5.36
N GLY A 672 24.76 32.04 4.76
CA GLY A 672 23.48 31.37 4.70
C GLY A 672 22.61 31.78 3.48
N SER A 673 23.07 32.74 2.66
CA SER A 673 22.40 33.03 1.37
C SER A 673 22.62 31.91 0.38
N GLY A 674 21.61 31.64 -0.47
CA GLY A 674 21.75 30.54 -1.42
C GLY A 674 20.45 30.11 -2.09
N THR A 675 20.51 29.00 -2.79
CA THR A 675 19.37 28.45 -3.52
C THR A 675 19.23 26.95 -3.30
N ILE A 676 17.98 26.47 -3.33
CA ILE A 676 17.64 25.03 -3.47
C ILE A 676 16.81 24.90 -4.74
N GLU A 677 17.22 24.04 -5.64
CA GLU A 677 16.42 23.59 -6.78
C GLU A 677 15.93 22.17 -6.47
N LEU A 678 14.66 21.89 -6.75
CA LEU A 678 14.09 20.57 -6.49
C LEU A 678 12.99 20.22 -7.49
N ARG A 679 12.91 18.94 -7.84
CA ARG A 679 11.83 18.35 -8.62
C ARG A 679 11.00 17.44 -7.73
N LEU A 680 9.68 17.65 -7.71
CA LEU A 680 8.71 16.81 -6.98
C LEU A 680 8.13 15.72 -7.88
N GLY A 681 7.77 14.59 -7.27
CA GLY A 681 6.96 13.56 -7.89
C GLY A 681 5.47 13.93 -7.95
N GLY A 682 4.65 12.98 -8.41
CA GLY A 682 3.20 13.15 -8.52
C GLY A 682 2.76 13.59 -9.90
N THR A 683 1.65 14.31 -9.97
CA THR A 683 1.04 14.84 -11.21
C THR A 683 0.48 16.24 -10.96
N PRO A 684 0.40 17.10 -12.00
CA PRO A 684 -0.04 18.50 -11.83
C PRO A 684 -1.48 18.66 -11.32
N GLU A 685 -2.32 17.64 -11.44
CA GLU A 685 -3.73 17.69 -11.03
C GLU A 685 -3.92 17.56 -9.52
N LEU A 686 -2.92 17.07 -8.78
CA LEU A 686 -2.96 16.92 -7.33
C LEU A 686 -1.89 17.78 -6.66
N PHE A 687 -2.19 18.21 -5.44
CA PHE A 687 -1.35 19.15 -4.71
C PHE A 687 -0.73 18.50 -3.47
N CYS A 688 0.46 18.96 -3.13
CA CYS A 688 1.12 18.65 -1.86
C CYS A 688 1.53 19.94 -1.14
N LYS A 689 1.88 19.79 0.13
CA LYS A 689 2.40 20.89 0.95
C LYS A 689 3.91 20.81 1.02
N ILE A 690 4.55 21.97 0.86
CA ILE A 690 5.95 22.19 1.16
C ILE A 690 6.03 23.07 2.38
N ARG A 691 6.93 22.77 3.31
CA ARG A 691 7.17 23.57 4.52
C ARG A 691 8.63 23.96 4.62
N VAL A 692 8.88 25.23 4.75
CA VAL A 692 10.21 25.77 5.00
C VAL A 692 10.36 26.05 6.50
N LEU A 693 11.32 25.38 7.12
CA LEU A 693 11.56 25.39 8.56
C LEU A 693 12.90 26.07 8.86
N PRO A 694 13.00 26.95 9.87
CA PRO A 694 14.28 27.54 10.28
C PRO A 694 15.14 26.50 11.03
N LYS A 695 16.47 26.54 10.82
CA LYS A 695 17.46 25.78 11.60
C LYS A 695 18.01 26.58 12.78
N GLY A 696 17.19 27.31 13.49
CA GLY A 696 17.61 28.15 14.60
C GLY A 696 16.71 29.38 14.74
N SER A 697 17.22 30.60 14.47
CA SER A 697 16.41 31.81 14.56
C SER A 697 15.27 31.83 13.52
N THR A 698 14.08 32.20 13.96
CA THR A 698 12.90 32.40 13.10
C THR A 698 13.01 33.62 12.17
N GLU A 699 14.03 34.46 12.33
CA GLU A 699 14.28 35.62 11.48
C GLU A 699 14.46 35.25 10.00
N PHE A 700 15.00 34.06 9.74
CA PHE A 700 15.15 33.56 8.37
C PHE A 700 13.83 33.25 7.67
N LEU A 701 12.71 33.09 8.38
CA LEU A 701 11.39 32.88 7.77
C LEU A 701 10.89 34.09 6.94
N GLN A 702 11.54 35.22 7.02
CA GLN A 702 11.21 36.41 6.22
C GLN A 702 12.18 36.67 5.07
N ARG A 703 13.24 35.86 4.92
CA ARG A 703 14.33 36.06 3.98
C ARG A 703 14.41 35.04 2.85
N PHE A 704 13.31 34.35 2.57
CA PHE A 704 13.31 33.42 1.44
C PHE A 704 12.04 33.57 0.58
N SER A 705 12.13 33.10 -0.65
CA SER A 705 11.00 32.97 -1.60
C SER A 705 11.00 31.61 -2.24
N VAL A 706 9.80 31.09 -2.54
CA VAL A 706 9.59 29.86 -3.31
C VAL A 706 9.05 30.27 -4.67
N GLN A 707 9.67 29.76 -5.73
CA GLN A 707 9.37 30.12 -7.12
C GLN A 707 9.20 28.85 -7.96
N THR A 708 8.40 28.95 -9.02
CA THR A 708 8.40 27.92 -10.07
C THR A 708 9.63 28.12 -10.96
N GLU A 709 10.31 27.05 -11.32
CA GLU A 709 11.49 27.13 -12.21
C GLU A 709 11.11 27.66 -13.61
N ALA A 710 9.96 27.23 -14.15
CA ALA A 710 9.56 27.47 -15.53
C ALA A 710 9.48 28.97 -15.90
N ASN A 711 9.09 29.86 -14.99
CA ASN A 711 8.91 31.28 -15.27
C ASN A 711 9.36 32.21 -14.13
N GLY A 712 9.97 31.66 -13.07
CA GLY A 712 10.38 32.43 -11.89
C GLY A 712 9.24 33.06 -11.09
N ALA A 713 7.99 32.61 -11.33
CA ALA A 713 6.82 33.16 -10.61
C ALA A 713 6.86 32.76 -9.13
N ALA A 714 6.76 33.76 -8.26
CA ALA A 714 6.71 33.54 -6.82
C ALA A 714 5.39 32.85 -6.40
N ILE A 715 5.52 31.78 -5.66
CA ILE A 715 4.39 31.08 -5.05
C ILE A 715 4.06 31.77 -3.72
N GLN A 716 2.79 32.09 -3.51
CA GLN A 716 2.37 32.73 -2.27
C GLN A 716 2.24 31.68 -1.15
N PRO A 717 2.70 32.00 0.07
CA PRO A 717 2.51 31.09 1.20
C PRO A 717 1.03 30.98 1.57
N THR A 718 0.63 29.79 2.00
CA THR A 718 -0.66 29.61 2.66
C THR A 718 -0.61 30.26 4.06
N PRO A 719 -1.70 30.84 4.59
CA PRO A 719 -1.70 31.43 5.91
C PRO A 719 -1.21 30.42 6.95
N PRO A 720 -0.19 30.70 7.75
CA PRO A 720 0.38 29.75 8.66
C PRO A 720 -0.60 29.41 9.78
N ARG A 721 -0.87 28.11 9.97
CA ARG A 721 -1.51 27.58 11.17
C ARG A 721 -0.52 27.51 12.37
N ASN A 722 0.79 27.67 12.09
CA ASN A 722 1.88 27.55 13.06
C ASN A 722 2.98 28.56 12.72
N GLN A 723 3.54 29.23 13.74
CA GLN A 723 4.65 30.19 13.57
C GLN A 723 6.02 29.51 13.35
N SER A 724 6.08 28.18 13.44
CA SER A 724 7.36 27.43 13.36
C SER A 724 7.83 27.15 11.94
N PHE A 725 7.02 27.39 10.91
CA PHE A 725 7.34 27.17 9.51
C PHE A 725 6.45 28.01 8.59
N THR A 726 6.90 28.20 7.36
CA THR A 726 6.08 28.75 6.27
C THR A 726 5.62 27.61 5.36
N GLU A 727 4.32 27.53 5.08
CA GLU A 727 3.71 26.48 4.24
C GLU A 727 3.33 27.00 2.86
N TYR A 728 3.56 26.18 1.86
CA TYR A 728 3.17 26.41 0.47
C TYR A 728 2.41 25.21 -0.07
N GLN A 729 1.36 25.45 -0.84
CA GLN A 729 0.66 24.43 -1.60
C GLN A 729 1.12 24.47 -3.04
N VAL A 730 1.66 23.34 -3.54
CA VAL A 730 2.25 23.23 -4.87
C VAL A 730 1.68 22.03 -5.60
N PRO A 731 1.51 22.08 -6.95
CA PRO A 731 1.12 20.91 -7.72
C PRO A 731 2.25 19.86 -7.72
N GLY A 732 1.89 18.60 -7.92
CA GLY A 732 2.89 17.55 -8.18
C GLY A 732 3.59 17.76 -9.52
N ASP A 733 4.65 16.98 -9.76
CA ASP A 733 5.53 17.06 -10.94
C ASP A 733 6.08 18.50 -11.20
N SER A 734 6.27 19.27 -10.11
CA SER A 734 6.78 20.65 -10.19
C SER A 734 8.29 20.72 -10.03
N ASN A 735 8.92 21.56 -10.82
CA ASN A 735 10.27 22.05 -10.59
C ASN A 735 10.20 23.38 -9.84
N LEU A 736 10.86 23.45 -8.70
CA LEU A 736 10.79 24.57 -7.77
C LEU A 736 12.19 25.11 -7.45
N ARG A 737 12.27 26.40 -7.24
CA ARG A 737 13.47 27.09 -6.75
C ARG A 737 13.15 27.85 -5.47
N ILE A 738 13.91 27.56 -4.42
CA ILE A 738 13.84 28.28 -3.14
C ILE A 738 15.06 29.17 -3.03
N VAL A 739 14.86 30.46 -2.93
CA VAL A 739 15.93 31.45 -2.82
C VAL A 739 15.96 31.98 -1.42
N VAL A 740 17.12 31.91 -0.75
CA VAL A 740 17.38 32.46 0.58
C VAL A 740 18.30 33.65 0.42
N ALA A 741 17.83 34.84 0.88
CA ALA A 741 18.54 36.11 0.75
C ALA A 741 19.47 36.39 1.95
#